data_ea3fa9d45f0c4daa828cd96bde4153c5
#
_entry.id   ea3fa9d45f0c4daa828cd96bde4153c5
#
_cell.length_a   1.000
_cell.length_b   1.000
_cell.length_c   1.000
_cell.angle_alpha   90.00
_cell.angle_beta   90.00
_cell.angle_gamma   90.00
#
_symmetry.space_group_name_H-M   'P 1'
#
loop_
_entity.id
_entity.type
_entity.pdbx_description
1 polymer ?
#
loop_
_entity_poly.entity_id
_entity_poly.type
_entity_poly.pdbx_seq_one_letter_code
_entity_poly.pdbx_strand_id
1 'polypeptide(L)'
;MQENLVIVESPAKAKTIEKFLGKDYKVMSSYGHIRDLKKKELSIDSKTLEPDYEIPDEKKKLVSELKTNAKKAKKIWLASDEDREGEAISWHLCEVLGLDEKKTNRIVFHEITKSAILDAIQHPRHLDMNLVNAQQARRVLDRLVGFKLSPVLWRKVKPALSAGRVQSVAVRLIVEREREIQAFTSEPYYRVTATFSIDKAQNNKNEIKAELDRRFATHEEALAFLSQCKEAQFTVAEVTKKPLKRTPAPPFTTSTLQQEAARKLGFTVSQTMMIAQHLYENGRITYMRTDSVNLSQLALGTSKEEITKLWGEKYCKTRNYHTHSKGAQEAHEAIRPTYMSAQEIEGTAQEKRLYELIWKRTIASQMADAQIDKTTVNIHIDGVDAQFVATGEVITFDGFLKVYRESTDDEENRNEESVHQLPILPVRTTLSRQEITSTERFSMGPTRYTEASLVHKLEELGIGRPSTYAPTISTIQQRQYVQKGDKKGEERKYAVDILQDEEISHSERTEMTGNEKGKLLPTDIGIVVNDFLMENFPDIMDYNFTARVEQQFDQIAEGKEGWNMMMKDFDKHFEPTVDKVMNARSEHKAGERLLGNDPKTGKPVFVKIGRFGPVVQIGTADDEEKPHFAQLPAQKSMENLSLEEALELFKLPRTIGSFEDSDVVIGAGRFGPYIMHDKKYVSLPKSEDPMTIGLERAIELISAKREQEKQRHLKSFDEDTKLEVLNGRYGPYIAYDGKNYRLPKNLHEQAGELSYEQCMDIVKHAPEPKGRRRKT
;
A
#
# COMPACT_ATOMS: atom_id res chain seq x y z
N MET A 1 9.37 -2.45 49.87
CA MET A 1 10.41 -2.46 48.80
C MET A 1 9.79 -3.29 47.65
N GLN A 2 9.88 -2.82 46.41
CA GLN A 2 9.36 -3.54 45.29
C GLN A 2 10.33 -4.66 44.89
N GLU A 3 9.85 -5.92 44.75
CA GLU A 3 10.75 -7.03 44.43
C GLU A 3 11.24 -6.95 42.97
N ASN A 4 10.30 -6.82 42.02
CA ASN A 4 10.63 -6.87 40.59
C ASN A 4 10.02 -5.70 39.81
N LEU A 5 10.80 -5.10 38.92
CA LEU A 5 10.35 -4.12 37.93
C LEU A 5 10.53 -4.72 36.55
N VAL A 6 9.45 -4.83 35.78
CA VAL A 6 9.46 -5.26 34.38
C VAL A 6 9.23 -4.02 33.51
N ILE A 7 10.06 -3.80 32.50
CA ILE A 7 9.92 -2.67 31.57
C ILE A 7 9.66 -3.22 30.17
N VAL A 8 8.55 -2.80 29.59
CA VAL A 8 8.11 -3.13 28.22
C VAL A 8 8.00 -1.87 27.36
N GLU A 9 7.81 -1.99 26.06
CA GLU A 9 7.73 -0.83 25.16
C GLU A 9 6.34 -0.21 25.07
N SER A 10 5.25 -0.95 25.40
CA SER A 10 3.89 -0.41 25.25
C SER A 10 3.04 -0.54 26.51
N PRO A 11 2.12 0.41 26.78
CA PRO A 11 1.25 0.33 27.96
C PRO A 11 0.21 -0.81 27.88
N ALA A 12 -0.20 -1.21 26.69
CA ALA A 12 -1.12 -2.33 26.50
C ALA A 12 -0.45 -3.66 26.88
N LYS A 13 0.80 -3.85 26.43
CA LYS A 13 1.65 -4.99 26.79
C LYS A 13 1.91 -5.02 28.30
N ALA A 14 2.21 -3.85 28.90
CA ALA A 14 2.40 -3.76 30.35
C ALA A 14 1.18 -4.28 31.13
N LYS A 15 -0.02 -3.83 30.76
CA LYS A 15 -1.26 -4.22 31.41
C LYS A 15 -1.56 -5.72 31.25
N THR A 16 -1.23 -6.31 30.10
CA THR A 16 -1.44 -7.74 29.84
C THR A 16 -0.47 -8.59 30.66
N ILE A 17 0.82 -8.24 30.68
CA ILE A 17 1.87 -8.99 31.39
C ILE A 17 1.69 -8.90 32.90
N GLU A 18 1.35 -7.71 33.44
CA GLU A 18 1.16 -7.51 34.87
C GLU A 18 0.10 -8.46 35.46
N LYS A 19 -0.97 -8.76 34.69
CA LYS A 19 -2.02 -9.74 35.10
C LYS A 19 -1.46 -11.15 35.26
N PHE A 20 -0.43 -11.52 34.49
CA PHE A 20 0.15 -12.86 34.53
C PHE A 20 1.18 -13.04 35.65
N LEU A 21 1.94 -11.98 35.96
CA LEU A 21 3.06 -12.04 36.91
C LEU A 21 2.66 -11.87 38.38
N GLY A 22 1.52 -11.24 38.67
CA GLY A 22 1.04 -11.07 40.03
C GLY A 22 1.68 -9.90 40.79
N LYS A 23 1.43 -9.84 42.13
CA LYS A 23 1.69 -8.65 42.96
C LYS A 23 3.17 -8.35 43.21
N ASP A 24 4.05 -9.32 43.05
CA ASP A 24 5.50 -9.15 43.29
C ASP A 24 6.22 -8.43 42.15
N TYR A 25 5.50 -8.22 41.04
CA TYR A 25 5.98 -7.58 39.83
C TYR A 25 5.22 -6.28 39.56
N LYS A 26 5.97 -5.21 39.32
CA LYS A 26 5.44 -3.98 38.74
C LYS A 26 5.84 -3.92 37.28
N VAL A 27 4.86 -3.73 36.37
CA VAL A 27 5.15 -3.61 34.96
C VAL A 27 4.96 -2.16 34.53
N MET A 28 5.97 -1.60 33.87
CA MET A 28 5.97 -0.22 33.34
C MET A 28 6.26 -0.21 31.86
N SER A 29 5.79 0.81 31.16
CA SER A 29 6.07 1.02 29.75
C SER A 29 7.09 2.14 29.54
N SER A 30 8.02 1.93 28.59
CA SER A 30 8.90 2.99 28.05
C SER A 30 8.23 3.84 26.98
N TYR A 31 7.06 3.46 26.50
CA TYR A 31 6.37 4.08 25.34
C TYR A 31 7.28 4.15 24.10
N GLY A 32 7.95 3.03 23.78
CA GLY A 32 8.94 2.91 22.70
C GLY A 32 10.33 3.41 23.12
N HIS A 33 11.11 3.92 22.17
CA HIS A 33 12.46 4.44 22.44
C HIS A 33 12.45 5.60 23.41
N ILE A 34 13.40 5.59 24.36
CA ILE A 34 13.60 6.65 25.35
C ILE A 34 14.78 7.57 25.01
N ARG A 35 15.66 7.14 24.10
CA ARG A 35 16.73 7.94 23.49
C ARG A 35 16.58 7.90 21.98
N ASP A 36 16.97 8.97 21.29
CA ASP A 36 17.09 9.01 19.85
C ASP A 36 18.17 10.00 19.41
N LEU A 37 18.54 10.00 18.15
CA LEU A 37 19.39 11.00 17.53
C LEU A 37 18.71 12.37 17.57
N LYS A 38 19.45 13.45 17.75
CA LYS A 38 18.92 14.82 17.77
C LYS A 38 18.13 15.12 16.50
N LYS A 39 16.94 15.74 16.64
CA LYS A 39 16.00 15.92 15.51
C LYS A 39 16.52 16.86 14.41
N LYS A 40 17.32 17.88 14.79
CA LYS A 40 17.74 18.97 13.86
C LYS A 40 19.19 18.87 13.39
N GLU A 41 19.97 17.96 13.94
CA GLU A 41 21.39 17.79 13.69
C GLU A 41 21.65 16.41 13.09
N LEU A 42 22.79 16.22 12.45
CA LEU A 42 23.23 14.91 11.98
C LEU A 42 23.31 13.92 13.15
N SER A 43 23.82 14.41 14.30
CA SER A 43 23.95 13.64 15.54
C SER A 43 24.81 12.38 15.40
N ILE A 44 25.79 12.44 14.51
CA ILE A 44 26.78 11.39 14.23
C ILE A 44 28.13 12.07 14.15
N ASP A 45 29.13 11.55 14.87
CA ASP A 45 30.50 12.04 14.80
C ASP A 45 31.08 11.80 13.40
N SER A 46 31.64 12.83 12.79
CA SER A 46 32.13 12.79 11.40
C SER A 46 33.37 11.90 11.16
N LYS A 47 34.11 11.55 12.23
CA LYS A 47 35.34 10.74 12.12
C LYS A 47 35.13 9.30 12.55
N THR A 48 34.38 9.11 13.64
CA THR A 48 34.13 7.77 14.20
C THR A 48 32.87 7.13 13.69
N LEU A 49 31.93 7.92 13.17
CA LEU A 49 30.56 7.56 12.78
C LEU A 49 29.71 7.08 13.95
N GLU A 50 30.16 7.33 15.19
CA GLU A 50 29.42 7.01 16.41
C GLU A 50 28.19 7.94 16.56
N PRO A 51 27.02 7.40 16.91
CA PRO A 51 25.82 8.19 17.13
C PRO A 51 25.82 8.91 18.46
N ASP A 52 25.40 10.18 18.46
CA ASP A 52 25.19 10.99 19.66
C ASP A 52 23.70 10.99 20.03
N TYR A 53 23.32 10.15 21.00
CA TYR A 53 21.96 9.99 21.46
C TYR A 53 21.56 10.98 22.53
N GLU A 54 20.36 11.53 22.45
CA GLU A 54 19.75 12.35 23.49
C GLU A 54 18.41 11.76 24.00
N ILE A 55 18.00 12.17 25.20
CA ILE A 55 16.67 11.89 25.71
C ILE A 55 15.76 13.03 25.25
N PRO A 56 14.77 12.76 24.36
CA PRO A 56 13.83 13.78 23.90
C PRO A 56 13.08 14.44 25.07
N ASP A 57 12.79 15.75 24.96
CA ASP A 57 12.15 16.52 26.04
C ASP A 57 10.84 15.89 26.53
N GLU A 58 10.05 15.37 25.60
CA GLU A 58 8.81 14.66 25.88
C GLU A 58 8.99 13.38 26.72
N LYS A 59 10.20 12.80 26.74
CA LYS A 59 10.53 11.57 27.48
C LYS A 59 11.17 11.82 28.84
N LYS A 60 11.66 13.03 29.13
CA LYS A 60 12.39 13.33 30.38
C LYS A 60 11.60 12.97 31.62
N LYS A 61 10.30 13.27 31.67
CA LYS A 61 9.42 12.95 32.82
C LYS A 61 9.31 11.44 33.01
N LEU A 62 9.05 10.69 31.93
CA LEU A 62 8.97 9.24 31.96
C LEU A 62 10.27 8.59 32.41
N VAL A 63 11.40 9.06 31.91
CA VAL A 63 12.74 8.59 32.31
C VAL A 63 12.98 8.82 33.79
N SER A 64 12.60 9.99 34.35
CA SER A 64 12.68 10.27 35.78
C SER A 64 11.86 9.30 36.63
N GLU A 65 10.65 8.98 36.15
CA GLU A 65 9.78 8.01 36.81
C GLU A 65 10.36 6.59 36.75
N LEU A 66 10.87 6.16 35.61
CA LEU A 66 11.54 4.86 35.43
C LEU A 66 12.77 4.75 36.35
N LYS A 67 13.64 5.79 36.43
CA LYS A 67 14.78 5.84 37.32
C LYS A 67 14.37 5.70 38.80
N THR A 68 13.27 6.36 39.18
CA THR A 68 12.79 6.31 40.58
C THR A 68 12.29 4.89 40.91
N ASN A 69 11.60 4.23 40.00
CA ASN A 69 11.12 2.85 40.23
C ASN A 69 12.27 1.83 40.15
N ALA A 70 13.20 2.00 39.22
CA ALA A 70 14.39 1.15 39.12
C ALA A 70 15.23 1.13 40.39
N LYS A 71 15.43 2.29 41.06
CA LYS A 71 16.14 2.38 42.33
C LYS A 71 15.43 1.68 43.49
N LYS A 72 14.10 1.50 43.42
CA LYS A 72 13.30 0.83 44.45
C LYS A 72 13.19 -0.68 44.25
N ALA A 73 13.46 -1.15 43.05
CA ALA A 73 13.33 -2.56 42.69
C ALA A 73 14.59 -3.34 43.05
N LYS A 74 14.45 -4.58 43.51
CA LYS A 74 15.59 -5.48 43.74
C LYS A 74 16.09 -6.09 42.43
N LYS A 75 15.20 -6.40 41.50
CA LYS A 75 15.52 -6.93 40.18
C LYS A 75 14.81 -6.15 39.10
N ILE A 76 15.48 -5.97 37.98
CA ILE A 76 14.95 -5.28 36.80
C ILE A 76 14.95 -6.26 35.62
N TRP A 77 13.82 -6.28 34.91
CA TRP A 77 13.57 -7.15 33.79
C TRP A 77 13.24 -6.28 32.55
N LEU A 78 13.98 -6.49 31.48
CA LEU A 78 13.72 -5.82 30.20
C LEU A 78 12.98 -6.78 29.28
N ALA A 79 11.74 -6.44 28.94
CA ALA A 79 10.78 -7.30 28.27
C ALA A 79 10.22 -6.66 26.99
N SER A 80 11.06 -5.89 26.27
CA SER A 80 10.73 -5.39 24.93
C SER A 80 10.68 -6.53 23.92
N ASP A 81 10.13 -6.25 22.74
CA ASP A 81 10.00 -7.23 21.67
C ASP A 81 11.33 -7.91 21.32
N GLU A 82 11.29 -9.06 20.69
CA GLU A 82 12.47 -9.88 20.38
C GLU A 82 13.23 -9.43 19.13
N ASP A 83 12.73 -8.43 18.40
CA ASP A 83 13.41 -7.89 17.23
C ASP A 83 14.54 -6.92 17.58
N ARG A 84 15.28 -6.46 16.56
CA ARG A 84 16.39 -5.51 16.71
C ARG A 84 15.98 -4.19 17.37
N GLU A 85 14.75 -3.72 17.11
CA GLU A 85 14.22 -2.49 17.70
C GLU A 85 13.97 -2.67 19.21
N GLY A 86 13.39 -3.80 19.61
CA GLY A 86 13.17 -4.13 21.02
C GLY A 86 14.50 -4.31 21.76
N GLU A 87 15.50 -4.93 21.13
CA GLU A 87 16.83 -5.06 21.74
C GLU A 87 17.51 -3.71 21.94
N ALA A 88 17.41 -2.80 20.96
CA ALA A 88 17.92 -1.44 21.08
C ALA A 88 17.17 -0.63 22.15
N ILE A 89 15.86 -0.80 22.31
CA ILE A 89 15.08 -0.18 23.40
C ILE A 89 15.61 -0.66 24.75
N SER A 90 15.83 -1.95 24.91
CA SER A 90 16.40 -2.54 26.14
C SER A 90 17.79 -2.00 26.43
N TRP A 91 18.66 -1.90 25.44
CA TRP A 91 19.99 -1.31 25.58
C TRP A 91 19.93 0.17 26.00
N HIS A 92 19.08 0.97 25.34
CA HIS A 92 18.88 2.37 25.73
C HIS A 92 18.34 2.51 27.15
N LEU A 93 17.52 1.57 27.63
CA LEU A 93 17.06 1.52 29.01
C LEU A 93 18.24 1.25 29.97
N CYS A 94 19.12 0.29 29.65
CA CYS A 94 20.33 0.02 30.45
C CYS A 94 21.19 1.28 30.63
N GLU A 95 21.52 1.94 29.53
CA GLU A 95 22.32 3.16 29.51
C GLU A 95 21.67 4.27 30.34
N VAL A 96 20.39 4.57 30.11
CA VAL A 96 19.71 5.67 30.81
C VAL A 96 19.48 5.39 32.28
N LEU A 97 19.20 4.15 32.66
CA LEU A 97 18.99 3.76 34.06
C LEU A 97 20.29 3.44 34.80
N GLY A 98 21.43 3.38 34.10
CA GLY A 98 22.75 3.02 34.67
C GLY A 98 22.80 1.57 35.14
N LEU A 99 22.21 0.65 34.33
CA LEU A 99 22.22 -0.79 34.64
C LEU A 99 23.47 -1.46 34.06
N ASP A 100 23.98 -2.46 34.78
CA ASP A 100 25.04 -3.32 34.25
C ASP A 100 24.43 -4.29 33.19
N GLU A 101 24.84 -4.15 31.95
CA GLU A 101 24.34 -4.98 30.83
C GLU A 101 24.56 -6.47 31.09
N LYS A 102 25.66 -6.85 31.75
CA LYS A 102 26.00 -8.24 32.07
C LYS A 102 25.16 -8.84 33.20
N LYS A 103 24.51 -8.00 33.99
CA LYS A 103 23.69 -8.39 35.15
C LYS A 103 22.20 -8.11 34.93
N THR A 104 21.83 -7.50 33.80
CA THR A 104 20.46 -7.16 33.52
C THR A 104 19.72 -8.37 32.97
N ASN A 105 18.51 -8.62 33.49
CA ASN A 105 17.67 -9.72 33.04
C ASN A 105 16.90 -9.27 31.79
N ARG A 106 17.27 -9.79 30.63
CA ARG A 106 16.54 -9.64 29.38
C ARG A 106 15.67 -10.86 29.18
N ILE A 107 14.35 -10.68 28.97
CA ILE A 107 13.42 -11.75 28.63
C ILE A 107 12.82 -11.49 27.26
N VAL A 108 12.66 -12.55 26.48
CA VAL A 108 12.09 -12.54 25.15
C VAL A 108 10.99 -13.60 25.05
N PHE A 109 9.96 -13.32 24.27
CA PHE A 109 8.84 -14.22 24.05
C PHE A 109 8.17 -13.89 22.72
N HIS A 110 7.75 -14.93 21.99
CA HIS A 110 7.08 -14.81 20.69
C HIS A 110 5.58 -14.53 20.82
N GLU A 111 5.01 -14.77 22.01
CA GLU A 111 3.61 -14.57 22.30
C GLU A 111 3.39 -14.10 23.73
N ILE A 112 2.33 -13.33 23.95
CA ILE A 112 1.99 -12.81 25.28
C ILE A 112 0.93 -13.72 25.91
N THR A 113 1.37 -14.92 26.32
CA THR A 113 0.57 -15.87 27.11
C THR A 113 1.17 -16.02 28.49
N LYS A 114 0.36 -16.49 29.46
CA LYS A 114 0.84 -16.71 30.83
C LYS A 114 2.01 -17.70 30.88
N SER A 115 1.92 -18.80 30.13
CA SER A 115 2.97 -19.81 30.05
C SER A 115 4.27 -19.26 29.47
N ALA A 116 4.22 -18.55 28.33
CA ALA A 116 5.40 -17.97 27.68
C ALA A 116 6.07 -16.92 28.57
N ILE A 117 5.30 -16.07 29.23
CA ILE A 117 5.86 -15.04 30.14
C ILE A 117 6.51 -15.67 31.37
N LEU A 118 5.89 -16.68 31.98
CA LEU A 118 6.48 -17.37 33.15
C LEU A 118 7.73 -18.15 32.77
N ASP A 119 7.74 -18.79 31.61
CA ASP A 119 8.93 -19.47 31.09
C ASP A 119 10.07 -18.47 30.83
N ALA A 120 9.79 -17.35 30.17
CA ALA A 120 10.77 -16.29 29.91
C ALA A 120 11.39 -15.71 31.22
N ILE A 121 10.60 -15.57 32.29
CA ILE A 121 11.11 -15.15 33.62
C ILE A 121 12.04 -16.20 34.20
N GLN A 122 11.82 -17.48 33.95
CA GLN A 122 12.71 -18.55 34.43
C GLN A 122 14.00 -18.67 33.62
N HIS A 123 14.00 -18.22 32.35
CA HIS A 123 15.11 -18.36 31.43
C HIS A 123 15.56 -16.99 30.87
N PRO A 124 15.99 -16.05 31.74
CA PRO A 124 16.47 -14.75 31.26
C PRO A 124 17.79 -14.91 30.52
N ARG A 125 18.04 -14.02 29.57
CA ARG A 125 19.32 -13.88 28.89
C ARG A 125 19.95 -12.52 29.14
N HIS A 126 21.12 -12.29 28.62
CA HIS A 126 21.74 -10.96 28.52
C HIS A 126 21.27 -10.23 27.25
N LEU A 127 21.59 -8.95 27.16
CA LEU A 127 21.41 -8.19 25.93
C LEU A 127 22.28 -8.77 24.81
N ASP A 128 21.70 -8.87 23.65
CA ASP A 128 22.41 -9.24 22.43
C ASP A 128 22.93 -7.98 21.73
N MET A 129 24.20 -7.69 21.96
CA MET A 129 24.85 -6.49 21.40
C MET A 129 25.00 -6.57 19.89
N ASN A 130 24.93 -7.74 19.25
CA ASN A 130 24.93 -7.85 17.81
C ASN A 130 23.61 -7.34 17.22
N LEU A 131 22.47 -7.66 17.83
CA LEU A 131 21.18 -7.10 17.45
C LEU A 131 21.13 -5.58 17.67
N VAL A 132 21.66 -5.08 18.78
CA VAL A 132 21.79 -3.64 19.05
C VAL A 132 22.63 -2.97 17.95
N ASN A 133 23.79 -3.53 17.62
CA ASN A 133 24.68 -3.00 16.60
C ASN A 133 24.05 -3.01 15.21
N ALA A 134 23.26 -4.02 14.87
CA ALA A 134 22.54 -4.08 13.60
C ALA A 134 21.46 -2.99 13.50
N GLN A 135 20.72 -2.73 14.59
CA GLN A 135 19.77 -1.63 14.64
C GLN A 135 20.48 -0.28 14.56
N GLN A 136 21.58 -0.12 15.29
CA GLN A 136 22.40 1.10 15.30
C GLN A 136 22.98 1.38 13.90
N ALA A 137 23.55 0.37 13.24
CA ALA A 137 24.04 0.48 11.87
C ALA A 137 22.96 0.99 10.90
N ARG A 138 21.76 0.40 10.95
CA ARG A 138 20.61 0.87 10.18
C ARG A 138 20.26 2.32 10.51
N ARG A 139 20.15 2.65 11.79
CA ARG A 139 19.78 4.00 12.24
C ARG A 139 20.78 5.06 11.79
N VAL A 140 22.06 4.77 11.89
CA VAL A 140 23.17 5.65 11.48
C VAL A 140 23.19 5.80 9.96
N LEU A 141 23.10 4.70 9.20
CA LEU A 141 23.12 4.75 7.74
C LEU A 141 21.92 5.54 7.18
N ASP A 142 20.71 5.25 7.63
CA ASP A 142 19.51 5.94 7.16
C ASP A 142 19.54 7.43 7.55
N ARG A 143 20.16 7.77 8.69
CA ARG A 143 20.40 9.14 9.12
C ARG A 143 21.40 9.84 8.19
N LEU A 144 22.54 9.23 7.91
CA LEU A 144 23.55 9.77 6.99
C LEU A 144 22.96 10.05 5.62
N VAL A 145 22.33 9.05 5.00
CA VAL A 145 21.72 9.20 3.70
C VAL A 145 20.67 10.32 3.69
N GLY A 146 19.76 10.32 4.67
CA GLY A 146 18.70 11.32 4.75
C GLY A 146 19.20 12.75 4.96
N PHE A 147 20.15 12.94 5.85
CA PHE A 147 20.70 14.27 6.18
C PHE A 147 21.66 14.82 5.11
N LYS A 148 22.33 13.96 4.37
CA LYS A 148 23.24 14.38 3.29
C LYS A 148 22.51 14.61 1.96
N LEU A 149 21.57 13.74 1.58
CA LEU A 149 20.84 13.88 0.31
C LEU A 149 19.75 14.95 0.35
N SER A 150 19.05 15.12 1.49
CA SER A 150 17.96 16.11 1.56
C SER A 150 18.41 17.55 1.26
N PRO A 151 19.53 18.07 1.80
CA PRO A 151 20.07 19.38 1.44
C PRO A 151 20.45 19.49 -0.03
N VAL A 152 20.95 18.42 -0.67
CA VAL A 152 21.21 18.39 -2.10
C VAL A 152 19.92 18.61 -2.88
N LEU A 153 18.85 17.88 -2.53
CA LEU A 153 17.54 18.08 -3.16
C LEU A 153 17.00 19.50 -2.93
N TRP A 154 17.23 20.09 -1.75
CA TRP A 154 16.77 21.46 -1.49
C TRP A 154 17.47 22.48 -2.37
N ARG A 155 18.75 22.30 -2.62
CA ARG A 155 19.55 23.20 -3.44
C ARG A 155 19.29 23.00 -4.93
N LYS A 156 19.17 21.74 -5.37
CA LYS A 156 19.14 21.38 -6.80
C LYS A 156 17.73 21.25 -7.38
N VAL A 157 16.76 20.85 -6.56
CA VAL A 157 15.38 20.60 -7.01
C VAL A 157 14.43 21.62 -6.37
N LYS A 158 14.08 21.40 -5.08
CA LYS A 158 13.11 22.24 -4.35
C LYS A 158 13.29 22.09 -2.84
N PRO A 159 13.10 23.17 -2.04
CA PRO A 159 13.09 23.08 -0.59
C PRO A 159 12.07 22.09 -0.04
N ALA A 160 12.35 21.56 1.16
CA ALA A 160 11.51 20.62 1.93
C ALA A 160 11.33 19.22 1.31
N LEU A 161 12.10 18.87 0.28
CA LEU A 161 12.20 17.49 -0.22
C LEU A 161 13.08 16.65 0.70
N SER A 162 12.95 15.35 0.62
CA SER A 162 13.79 14.42 1.38
C SER A 162 14.03 13.13 0.62
N ALA A 163 15.20 12.58 0.79
CA ALA A 163 15.57 11.28 0.25
C ALA A 163 15.87 10.31 1.40
N GLY A 164 15.83 9.03 1.09
CA GLY A 164 16.21 7.96 2.01
C GLY A 164 16.38 6.68 1.22
N ARG A 165 17.28 5.82 1.66
CA ARG A 165 17.71 4.63 0.95
C ARG A 165 16.54 3.75 0.46
N VAL A 166 15.71 3.24 1.34
CA VAL A 166 14.60 2.34 0.97
C VAL A 166 13.47 3.08 0.27
N GLN A 167 13.11 4.26 0.77
CA GLN A 167 11.98 5.02 0.22
C GLN A 167 12.21 5.52 -1.20
N SER A 168 13.44 5.96 -1.53
CA SER A 168 13.76 6.46 -2.88
C SER A 168 13.71 5.32 -3.90
N VAL A 169 14.18 4.14 -3.51
CA VAL A 169 14.11 2.92 -4.33
C VAL A 169 12.67 2.43 -4.48
N ALA A 170 11.82 2.56 -3.46
CA ALA A 170 10.39 2.26 -3.60
C ALA A 170 9.68 3.23 -4.57
N VAL A 171 10.04 4.50 -4.57
CA VAL A 171 9.55 5.48 -5.58
C VAL A 171 10.04 5.09 -6.98
N ARG A 172 11.30 4.69 -7.13
CA ARG A 172 11.86 4.21 -8.40
C ARG A 172 11.05 3.07 -9.01
N LEU A 173 10.68 2.05 -8.22
CA LEU A 173 9.85 0.93 -8.69
C LEU A 173 8.52 1.42 -9.29
N ILE A 174 7.89 2.40 -8.66
CA ILE A 174 6.60 2.94 -9.10
C ILE A 174 6.79 3.79 -10.37
N VAL A 175 7.85 4.60 -10.46
CA VAL A 175 8.15 5.42 -11.64
C VAL A 175 8.50 4.53 -12.84
N GLU A 176 9.36 3.53 -12.66
CA GLU A 176 9.70 2.58 -13.73
C GLU A 176 8.46 1.84 -14.23
N ARG A 177 7.58 1.37 -13.32
CA ARG A 177 6.33 0.73 -13.69
C ARG A 177 5.41 1.66 -14.48
N GLU A 178 5.31 2.92 -14.12
CA GLU A 178 4.51 3.89 -14.87
C GLU A 178 5.04 4.09 -16.28
N ARG A 179 6.37 4.15 -16.45
CA ARG A 179 7.04 4.25 -17.76
C ARG A 179 6.87 2.97 -18.60
N GLU A 180 6.94 1.79 -17.97
CA GLU A 180 6.62 0.52 -18.63
C GLU A 180 5.19 0.52 -19.19
N ILE A 181 4.22 0.99 -18.40
CA ILE A 181 2.81 1.08 -18.83
C ILE A 181 2.64 2.07 -19.98
N GLN A 182 3.30 3.22 -19.92
CA GLN A 182 3.22 4.24 -20.97
C GLN A 182 3.89 3.80 -22.29
N ALA A 183 4.97 3.02 -22.20
CA ALA A 183 5.66 2.47 -23.35
C ALA A 183 4.97 1.25 -23.97
N PHE A 184 4.03 0.64 -23.24
CA PHE A 184 3.35 -0.57 -23.69
C PHE A 184 2.34 -0.25 -24.78
N THR A 185 2.46 -0.95 -25.92
CA THR A 185 1.50 -0.92 -27.00
C THR A 185 0.67 -2.20 -26.99
N SER A 186 -0.62 -2.06 -26.86
CA SER A 186 -1.56 -3.19 -26.87
C SER A 186 -1.77 -3.71 -28.29
N GLU A 187 -1.56 -4.99 -28.51
CA GLU A 187 -1.73 -5.66 -29.79
C GLU A 187 -3.01 -6.49 -29.79
N PRO A 188 -3.84 -6.42 -30.85
CA PRO A 188 -5.03 -7.26 -30.98
C PRO A 188 -4.64 -8.70 -31.32
N TYR A 189 -5.44 -9.64 -30.86
CA TYR A 189 -5.42 -11.05 -31.27
C TYR A 189 -6.82 -11.64 -31.19
N TYR A 190 -7.06 -12.74 -31.88
CA TYR A 190 -8.37 -13.39 -31.94
C TYR A 190 -8.34 -14.72 -31.19
N ARG A 191 -9.17 -14.81 -30.15
CA ARG A 191 -9.40 -16.02 -29.35
C ARG A 191 -10.65 -16.70 -29.86
N VAL A 192 -10.56 -17.99 -30.16
CA VAL A 192 -11.70 -18.77 -30.66
C VAL A 192 -12.15 -19.75 -29.58
N THR A 193 -13.43 -19.72 -29.28
CA THR A 193 -14.11 -20.62 -28.35
C THR A 193 -15.26 -21.31 -29.06
N ALA A 194 -15.60 -22.53 -28.64
CA ALA A 194 -16.70 -23.28 -29.18
C ALA A 194 -17.56 -23.87 -28.06
N THR A 195 -18.87 -23.94 -28.35
CA THR A 195 -19.85 -24.66 -27.53
C THR A 195 -20.34 -25.86 -28.32
N PHE A 196 -20.16 -27.06 -27.76
CA PHE A 196 -20.62 -28.32 -28.32
C PHE A 196 -21.67 -28.99 -27.46
N SER A 197 -22.46 -29.89 -28.06
CA SER A 197 -23.36 -30.78 -27.36
C SER A 197 -23.15 -32.24 -27.79
N ILE A 198 -23.47 -33.21 -26.93
CA ILE A 198 -23.41 -34.65 -27.25
C ILE A 198 -24.63 -35.07 -28.05
N ASP A 199 -25.81 -34.53 -27.76
CA ASP A 199 -27.07 -34.82 -28.43
C ASP A 199 -27.61 -33.59 -29.17
N LYS A 200 -28.22 -33.81 -30.33
CA LYS A 200 -28.92 -32.75 -31.10
C LYS A 200 -30.14 -32.16 -30.38
N ALA A 201 -30.61 -32.76 -29.27
CA ALA A 201 -31.68 -32.23 -28.45
C ALA A 201 -31.14 -31.20 -27.46
N GLN A 202 -31.68 -29.98 -27.55
CA GLN A 202 -31.33 -28.78 -26.76
C GLN A 202 -31.63 -28.93 -25.24
N ASN A 203 -30.93 -29.81 -24.55
CA ASN A 203 -30.94 -29.81 -23.08
C ASN A 203 -29.61 -29.25 -22.57
N ASN A 204 -29.63 -28.04 -22.03
CA ASN A 204 -28.48 -27.27 -21.49
C ASN A 204 -27.60 -27.99 -20.47
N LYS A 205 -27.87 -29.24 -20.10
CA LYS A 205 -27.09 -30.02 -19.16
C LYS A 205 -25.83 -30.70 -19.73
N ASN A 206 -25.68 -30.70 -21.06
CA ASN A 206 -24.61 -31.41 -21.77
C ASN A 206 -23.77 -30.49 -22.67
N GLU A 207 -23.68 -29.19 -22.33
CA GLU A 207 -22.86 -28.24 -23.06
C GLU A 207 -21.38 -28.41 -22.70
N ILE A 208 -20.53 -28.45 -23.74
CA ILE A 208 -19.07 -28.51 -23.60
C ILE A 208 -18.49 -27.25 -24.17
N LYS A 209 -17.93 -26.41 -23.32
CA LYS A 209 -17.17 -25.23 -23.75
C LYS A 209 -15.72 -25.59 -23.95
N ALA A 210 -15.18 -25.25 -25.11
CA ALA A 210 -13.80 -25.52 -25.48
C ALA A 210 -13.15 -24.30 -26.10
N GLU A 211 -11.83 -24.18 -25.94
CA GLU A 211 -11.02 -23.14 -26.55
C GLU A 211 -10.11 -23.75 -27.60
N LEU A 212 -9.90 -23.03 -28.70
CA LEU A 212 -8.95 -23.45 -29.72
C LEU A 212 -7.51 -23.43 -29.16
N ASP A 213 -6.70 -24.40 -29.55
CA ASP A 213 -5.31 -24.57 -29.09
C ASP A 213 -4.35 -23.47 -29.59
N ARG A 214 -4.83 -22.54 -30.40
CA ARG A 214 -4.08 -21.41 -30.95
C ARG A 214 -4.90 -20.14 -31.01
N ARG A 215 -4.20 -19.01 -31.16
CA ARG A 215 -4.78 -17.68 -31.36
C ARG A 215 -4.40 -17.19 -32.75
N PHE A 216 -5.23 -16.34 -33.36
CA PHE A 216 -4.94 -15.71 -34.63
C PHE A 216 -4.48 -14.27 -34.43
N ALA A 217 -3.56 -13.83 -35.30
CA ALA A 217 -3.04 -12.47 -35.25
C ALA A 217 -3.94 -11.48 -35.96
N THR A 218 -4.66 -11.92 -36.98
CA THR A 218 -5.53 -11.06 -37.81
C THR A 218 -6.96 -11.54 -37.82
N HIS A 219 -7.89 -10.62 -38.14
CA HIS A 219 -9.33 -10.92 -38.33
C HIS A 219 -9.56 -11.87 -39.48
N GLU A 220 -8.83 -11.69 -40.58
CA GLU A 220 -8.94 -12.51 -41.78
C GLU A 220 -8.59 -13.97 -41.51
N GLU A 221 -7.55 -14.23 -40.73
CA GLU A 221 -7.15 -15.59 -40.32
C GLU A 221 -8.26 -16.25 -39.49
N ALA A 222 -8.84 -15.49 -38.54
CA ALA A 222 -9.92 -15.99 -37.68
C ALA A 222 -11.19 -16.29 -38.50
N LEU A 223 -11.57 -15.44 -39.42
CA LEU A 223 -12.71 -15.66 -40.32
C LEU A 223 -12.48 -16.84 -41.26
N ALA A 224 -11.29 -17.00 -41.82
CA ALA A 224 -10.91 -18.15 -42.64
C ALA A 224 -11.04 -19.46 -41.85
N PHE A 225 -10.61 -19.48 -40.61
CA PHE A 225 -10.77 -20.62 -39.70
C PHE A 225 -12.27 -20.91 -39.43
N LEU A 226 -13.08 -19.90 -39.10
CA LEU A 226 -14.53 -20.09 -38.91
C LEU A 226 -15.21 -20.65 -40.18
N SER A 227 -14.75 -20.21 -41.34
CA SER A 227 -15.26 -20.70 -42.62
C SER A 227 -14.94 -22.18 -42.86
N GLN A 228 -13.74 -22.63 -42.46
CA GLN A 228 -13.36 -24.04 -42.51
C GLN A 228 -14.19 -24.90 -41.55
N CYS A 229 -14.63 -24.33 -40.44
CA CYS A 229 -15.44 -25.03 -39.44
C CYS A 229 -16.92 -25.18 -39.84
N LYS A 230 -17.38 -24.59 -40.93
CA LYS A 230 -18.79 -24.68 -41.36
C LYS A 230 -19.25 -26.11 -41.63
N GLU A 231 -18.45 -26.83 -42.39
CA GLU A 231 -18.74 -28.21 -42.79
C GLU A 231 -17.94 -29.26 -42.02
N ALA A 232 -17.07 -28.82 -41.10
CA ALA A 232 -16.18 -29.71 -40.35
C ALA A 232 -16.96 -30.59 -39.37
N GLN A 233 -16.52 -31.84 -39.21
CA GLN A 233 -16.98 -32.72 -38.14
C GLN A 233 -16.08 -32.55 -36.92
N PHE A 234 -16.69 -32.63 -35.77
CA PHE A 234 -15.97 -32.49 -34.47
C PHE A 234 -16.04 -33.82 -33.73
N THR A 235 -14.90 -34.39 -33.43
CA THR A 235 -14.79 -35.69 -32.75
C THR A 235 -13.87 -35.62 -31.56
N VAL A 236 -14.24 -36.28 -30.48
CA VAL A 236 -13.37 -36.44 -29.30
C VAL A 236 -12.16 -37.29 -29.64
N ALA A 237 -11.00 -36.67 -29.79
CA ALA A 237 -9.74 -37.33 -30.13
C ALA A 237 -9.10 -38.01 -28.93
N GLU A 238 -9.09 -37.31 -27.79
CA GLU A 238 -8.44 -37.81 -26.58
C GLU A 238 -9.17 -37.27 -25.33
N VAL A 239 -9.25 -38.09 -24.31
CA VAL A 239 -9.73 -37.72 -22.98
C VAL A 239 -8.67 -38.09 -21.95
N THR A 240 -8.07 -37.10 -21.33
CA THR A 240 -7.04 -37.31 -20.32
C THR A 240 -7.58 -36.90 -18.95
N LYS A 241 -7.57 -37.80 -17.98
CA LYS A 241 -7.87 -37.51 -16.59
C LYS A 241 -6.59 -37.52 -15.76
N LYS A 242 -6.29 -36.42 -15.12
CA LYS A 242 -5.10 -36.30 -14.25
C LYS A 242 -5.54 -35.85 -12.87
N PRO A 243 -5.21 -36.63 -11.81
CA PRO A 243 -5.40 -36.15 -10.45
C PRO A 243 -4.41 -35.02 -10.15
N LEU A 244 -4.91 -33.89 -9.69
CA LEU A 244 -4.14 -32.75 -9.23
C LEU A 244 -4.27 -32.64 -7.71
N LYS A 245 -3.21 -32.22 -7.07
CA LYS A 245 -3.21 -31.86 -5.65
C LYS A 245 -2.90 -30.38 -5.53
N ARG A 246 -3.80 -29.66 -4.85
CA ARG A 246 -3.51 -28.28 -4.41
C ARG A 246 -3.07 -28.33 -2.96
N THR A 247 -1.89 -27.80 -2.66
CA THR A 247 -1.34 -27.70 -1.31
C THR A 247 -1.69 -26.36 -0.69
N PRO A 248 -1.95 -26.29 0.63
CA PRO A 248 -2.16 -25.03 1.29
C PRO A 248 -0.89 -24.19 1.34
N ALA A 249 -1.06 -22.89 1.31
CA ALA A 249 0.03 -21.96 1.54
C ALA A 249 0.51 -21.98 3.00
N PRO A 250 1.78 -21.57 3.26
CA PRO A 250 2.33 -21.49 4.63
C PRO A 250 1.55 -20.55 5.53
N PRO A 251 1.73 -20.61 6.85
CA PRO A 251 1.27 -19.59 7.78
C PRO A 251 1.80 -18.21 7.40
N PHE A 252 1.18 -17.16 7.90
CA PHE A 252 1.53 -15.80 7.53
C PHE A 252 2.91 -15.35 8.03
N THR A 253 3.66 -14.72 7.14
CA THR A 253 4.71 -13.74 7.45
C THR A 253 4.09 -12.34 7.50
N THR A 254 4.86 -11.33 7.94
CA THR A 254 4.42 -9.92 7.87
C THR A 254 4.00 -9.53 6.45
N SER A 255 4.80 -9.86 5.45
CA SER A 255 4.55 -9.53 4.05
C SER A 255 3.27 -10.18 3.54
N THR A 256 3.12 -11.50 3.71
CA THR A 256 1.94 -12.23 3.22
C THR A 256 0.66 -11.83 3.95
N LEU A 257 0.73 -11.51 5.26
CA LEU A 257 -0.40 -10.95 6.00
C LEU A 257 -0.84 -9.59 5.44
N GLN A 258 0.10 -8.69 5.17
CA GLN A 258 -0.18 -7.38 4.59
C GLN A 258 -0.86 -7.52 3.22
N GLN A 259 -0.38 -8.42 2.37
CA GLN A 259 -0.93 -8.69 1.05
C GLN A 259 -2.36 -9.22 1.12
N GLU A 260 -2.59 -10.29 1.90
CA GLU A 260 -3.91 -10.91 2.01
C GLU A 260 -4.94 -10.02 2.72
N ALA A 261 -4.53 -9.26 3.74
CA ALA A 261 -5.40 -8.29 4.40
C ALA A 261 -5.81 -7.15 3.44
N ALA A 262 -4.91 -6.70 2.58
CA ALA A 262 -5.24 -5.70 1.57
C ALA A 262 -6.25 -6.25 0.54
N ARG A 263 -6.04 -7.48 0.03
CA ARG A 263 -6.90 -8.11 -0.98
C ARG A 263 -8.27 -8.49 -0.44
N LYS A 264 -8.32 -9.16 0.72
CA LYS A 264 -9.56 -9.73 1.29
C LYS A 264 -10.33 -8.78 2.18
N LEU A 265 -9.63 -7.93 2.93
CA LEU A 265 -10.24 -7.06 3.93
C LEU A 265 -10.30 -5.60 3.48
N GLY A 266 -9.54 -5.22 2.43
CA GLY A 266 -9.40 -3.85 1.98
C GLY A 266 -8.60 -2.97 2.95
N PHE A 267 -7.77 -3.55 3.82
CA PHE A 267 -6.95 -2.81 4.77
C PHE A 267 -5.70 -2.26 4.09
N THR A 268 -5.28 -1.06 4.47
CA THR A 268 -3.95 -0.57 4.09
C THR A 268 -2.87 -1.36 4.83
N VAL A 269 -1.66 -1.38 4.29
CA VAL A 269 -0.51 -2.04 4.93
C VAL A 269 -0.28 -1.49 6.35
N SER A 270 -0.37 -0.18 6.54
CA SER A 270 -0.23 0.45 7.87
C SER A 270 -1.37 0.09 8.83
N GLN A 271 -2.60 0.03 8.33
CA GLN A 271 -3.76 -0.37 9.11
C GLN A 271 -3.63 -1.83 9.57
N THR A 272 -3.20 -2.72 8.68
CA THR A 272 -2.94 -4.13 9.00
C THR A 272 -1.95 -4.26 10.14
N MET A 273 -0.81 -3.54 10.07
CA MET A 273 0.21 -3.61 11.12
C MET A 273 -0.27 -3.01 12.45
N MET A 274 -1.04 -1.94 12.43
CA MET A 274 -1.61 -1.36 13.65
C MET A 274 -2.57 -2.34 14.33
N ILE A 275 -3.43 -2.99 13.58
CA ILE A 275 -4.38 -3.98 14.13
C ILE A 275 -3.62 -5.22 14.63
N ALA A 276 -2.66 -5.72 13.87
CA ALA A 276 -1.83 -6.86 14.27
C ALA A 276 -1.04 -6.57 15.56
N GLN A 277 -0.51 -5.35 15.72
CA GLN A 277 0.14 -4.90 16.96
C GLN A 277 -0.82 -4.99 18.16
N HIS A 278 -2.06 -4.51 18.01
CA HIS A 278 -3.07 -4.61 19.07
C HIS A 278 -3.43 -6.06 19.41
N LEU A 279 -3.57 -6.91 18.40
CA LEU A 279 -3.84 -8.34 18.61
C LEU A 279 -2.70 -9.02 19.38
N TYR A 280 -1.44 -8.73 19.02
CA TYR A 280 -0.27 -9.24 19.73
C TYR A 280 -0.20 -8.75 21.17
N GLU A 281 -0.32 -7.44 21.41
CA GLU A 281 -0.27 -6.84 22.74
C GLU A 281 -1.38 -7.33 23.68
N ASN A 282 -2.51 -7.74 23.11
CA ASN A 282 -3.61 -8.37 23.83
C ASN A 282 -3.48 -9.90 23.94
N GLY A 283 -2.35 -10.47 23.51
CA GLY A 283 -2.06 -11.89 23.59
C GLY A 283 -2.95 -12.77 22.71
N ARG A 284 -3.43 -12.27 21.57
CA ARG A 284 -4.30 -12.99 20.63
C ARG A 284 -3.54 -13.71 19.52
N ILE A 285 -2.43 -13.14 19.10
CA ILE A 285 -1.54 -13.68 18.05
C ILE A 285 -0.09 -13.66 18.51
N THR A 286 0.76 -14.41 17.81
CA THR A 286 2.22 -14.32 17.93
C THR A 286 2.74 -13.00 17.39
N TYR A 287 4.03 -12.72 17.59
CA TYR A 287 4.67 -11.49 17.14
C TYR A 287 4.49 -11.27 15.63
N MET A 288 4.02 -10.09 15.26
CA MET A 288 3.57 -9.80 13.89
C MET A 288 4.68 -9.33 12.94
N ARG A 289 5.88 -9.04 13.43
CA ARG A 289 7.04 -8.67 12.59
C ARG A 289 7.96 -9.86 12.44
N THR A 290 7.62 -10.73 11.50
CA THR A 290 8.37 -11.95 11.22
C THR A 290 8.38 -12.25 9.73
N ASP A 291 9.47 -12.80 9.25
CA ASP A 291 9.60 -13.40 7.93
C ASP A 291 9.62 -14.95 8.00
N SER A 292 9.43 -15.50 9.20
CA SER A 292 9.35 -16.94 9.44
C SER A 292 7.98 -17.51 9.09
N VAL A 293 7.98 -18.70 8.52
CA VAL A 293 6.79 -19.55 8.30
C VAL A 293 6.75 -20.75 9.24
N ASN A 294 7.68 -20.83 10.19
CA ASN A 294 7.78 -21.95 11.12
C ASN A 294 6.65 -21.91 12.18
N LEU A 295 6.21 -23.08 12.62
CA LEU A 295 5.29 -23.24 13.74
C LEU A 295 5.96 -24.08 14.83
N SER A 296 5.76 -23.68 16.10
CA SER A 296 6.23 -24.47 17.25
C SER A 296 5.51 -25.82 17.34
N GLN A 297 6.11 -26.76 18.05
CA GLN A 297 5.50 -28.09 18.28
C GLN A 297 4.14 -27.98 18.98
N LEU A 298 4.01 -27.01 19.90
CA LEU A 298 2.73 -26.71 20.56
C LEU A 298 1.67 -26.27 19.54
N ALA A 299 2.03 -25.34 18.63
CA ALA A 299 1.13 -24.86 17.59
C ALA A 299 0.72 -25.98 16.62
N LEU A 300 1.66 -26.85 16.22
CA LEU A 300 1.38 -27.99 15.36
C LEU A 300 0.42 -28.98 16.05
N GLY A 301 0.66 -29.30 17.33
CA GLY A 301 -0.16 -30.21 18.12
C GLY A 301 -1.60 -29.68 18.31
N THR A 302 -1.73 -28.44 18.75
CA THR A 302 -3.04 -27.81 18.97
C THR A 302 -3.81 -27.57 17.68
N SER A 303 -3.13 -27.29 16.57
CA SER A 303 -3.76 -27.24 15.25
C SER A 303 -4.31 -28.58 14.81
N LYS A 304 -3.55 -29.68 15.03
CA LYS A 304 -4.01 -31.05 14.75
C LYS A 304 -5.27 -31.40 15.56
N GLU A 305 -5.26 -31.09 16.84
CA GLU A 305 -6.42 -31.34 17.73
C GLU A 305 -7.67 -30.60 17.26
N GLU A 306 -7.53 -29.31 16.92
CA GLU A 306 -8.66 -28.49 16.49
C GLU A 306 -9.18 -28.91 15.11
N ILE A 307 -8.31 -29.22 14.15
CA ILE A 307 -8.69 -29.75 12.82
C ILE A 307 -9.46 -31.07 12.98
N THR A 308 -8.91 -31.99 13.78
CA THR A 308 -9.55 -33.31 14.00
C THR A 308 -10.91 -33.17 14.65
N LYS A 309 -11.04 -32.28 15.61
CA LYS A 309 -12.30 -31.97 16.29
C LYS A 309 -13.36 -31.37 15.35
N LEU A 310 -13.00 -30.45 14.50
CA LEU A 310 -13.94 -29.70 13.64
C LEU A 310 -14.35 -30.48 12.38
N TRP A 311 -13.39 -31.19 11.75
CA TRP A 311 -13.60 -31.78 10.41
C TRP A 311 -13.23 -33.27 10.34
N GLY A 312 -12.60 -33.82 11.37
CA GLY A 312 -12.14 -35.20 11.42
C GLY A 312 -10.73 -35.40 10.93
N GLU A 313 -10.16 -36.54 11.27
CA GLU A 313 -8.73 -36.86 11.04
C GLU A 313 -8.31 -36.81 9.56
N LYS A 314 -9.21 -37.16 8.64
CA LYS A 314 -8.94 -37.10 7.19
C LYS A 314 -8.57 -35.72 6.67
N TYR A 315 -8.97 -34.64 7.37
CA TYR A 315 -8.62 -33.26 7.02
C TYR A 315 -7.29 -32.81 7.61
N CYS A 316 -6.69 -33.58 8.48
CA CYS A 316 -5.44 -33.22 9.13
C CYS A 316 -4.22 -33.74 8.35
N LYS A 317 -3.27 -32.85 8.08
CA LYS A 317 -1.93 -33.19 7.54
C LYS A 317 -0.94 -32.20 8.11
N THR A 318 -0.30 -32.56 9.21
CA THR A 318 0.73 -31.72 9.82
C THR A 318 1.90 -31.50 8.86
N ARG A 319 2.33 -30.25 8.70
CA ARG A 319 3.43 -29.84 7.85
C ARG A 319 4.42 -28.96 8.61
N ASN A 320 5.68 -29.22 8.41
CA ASN A 320 6.76 -28.31 8.80
C ASN A 320 7.14 -27.48 7.58
N TYR A 321 6.93 -26.19 7.67
CA TYR A 321 7.40 -25.23 6.67
C TYR A 321 8.79 -24.73 7.06
N HIS A 322 9.64 -24.49 6.10
CA HIS A 322 10.96 -23.93 6.32
C HIS A 322 11.07 -22.60 5.59
N THR A 323 11.65 -21.63 6.26
CA THR A 323 11.87 -20.30 5.69
C THR A 323 13.02 -20.34 4.71
N HIS A 324 12.78 -19.91 3.47
CA HIS A 324 13.79 -19.89 2.41
C HIS A 324 14.55 -18.57 2.29
N SER A 325 14.16 -17.53 3.05
CA SER A 325 14.81 -16.23 2.98
C SER A 325 16.23 -16.33 3.60
N LYS A 326 17.25 -15.95 2.83
CA LYS A 326 18.62 -15.80 3.34
C LYS A 326 18.60 -14.64 4.35
N GLY A 327 18.91 -14.93 5.62
CA GLY A 327 18.89 -13.94 6.71
C GLY A 327 17.60 -13.91 7.53
N ALA A 328 16.68 -14.88 7.32
CA ALA A 328 15.56 -15.09 8.24
C ALA A 328 16.11 -15.49 9.62
N GLN A 329 15.59 -14.83 10.67
CA GLN A 329 15.86 -15.27 12.03
C GLN A 329 15.08 -16.55 12.27
N GLU A 330 15.71 -17.70 12.14
CA GLU A 330 15.08 -19.04 12.27
C GLU A 330 14.41 -19.27 13.63
N ALA A 331 14.73 -18.45 14.64
CA ALA A 331 14.16 -18.50 15.97
C ALA A 331 12.71 -17.99 16.06
N HIS A 332 12.22 -17.26 15.04
CA HIS A 332 10.89 -16.68 15.05
C HIS A 332 9.83 -17.66 14.54
N GLU A 333 8.64 -17.60 15.15
CA GLU A 333 7.45 -18.26 14.62
C GLU A 333 6.74 -17.39 13.55
N ALA A 334 5.91 -18.05 12.74
CA ALA A 334 4.94 -17.39 11.87
C ALA A 334 3.87 -16.63 12.69
N ILE A 335 3.15 -15.75 12.02
CA ILE A 335 1.99 -15.07 12.60
C ILE A 335 0.82 -16.06 12.71
N ARG A 336 0.45 -16.41 13.93
CA ARG A 336 -0.61 -17.37 14.24
C ARG A 336 -1.43 -16.97 15.48
N PRO A 337 -2.62 -17.52 15.68
CA PRO A 337 -3.32 -17.40 16.98
C PRO A 337 -2.50 -18.00 18.11
N THR A 338 -2.57 -17.41 19.28
CA THR A 338 -1.96 -17.97 20.50
C THR A 338 -2.67 -19.25 20.95
N TYR A 339 -4.00 -19.30 20.76
CA TYR A 339 -4.85 -20.45 21.09
C TYR A 339 -5.64 -20.88 19.87
N MET A 340 -5.33 -22.05 19.29
CA MET A 340 -6.00 -22.56 18.09
C MET A 340 -7.49 -22.87 18.31
N SER A 341 -7.88 -23.19 19.54
CA SER A 341 -9.29 -23.42 19.93
C SER A 341 -10.15 -22.14 19.93
N ALA A 342 -9.52 -20.95 19.94
CA ALA A 342 -10.23 -19.68 19.90
C ALA A 342 -10.48 -19.27 18.43
N GLN A 343 -11.60 -19.69 17.86
CA GLN A 343 -11.96 -19.35 16.47
C GLN A 343 -12.36 -17.88 16.33
N GLU A 344 -12.88 -17.29 17.38
CA GLU A 344 -13.32 -15.90 17.47
C GLU A 344 -12.72 -15.22 18.69
N ILE A 345 -12.61 -13.91 18.64
CA ILE A 345 -12.13 -13.06 19.72
C ILE A 345 -13.09 -11.91 20.01
N GLU A 346 -13.02 -11.37 21.22
CA GLU A 346 -13.62 -10.07 21.54
C GLU A 346 -12.70 -8.95 21.01
N GLY A 347 -13.30 -7.88 20.51
CA GLY A 347 -12.59 -6.73 19.97
C GLY A 347 -13.41 -5.97 18.94
N THR A 348 -12.78 -5.00 18.28
CA THR A 348 -13.37 -4.24 17.19
C THR A 348 -13.67 -5.14 15.97
N ALA A 349 -14.56 -4.70 15.10
CA ALA A 349 -14.86 -5.42 13.86
C ALA A 349 -13.60 -5.66 13.00
N GLN A 350 -12.64 -4.71 13.00
CA GLN A 350 -11.39 -4.84 12.27
C GLN A 350 -10.47 -5.89 12.89
N GLU A 351 -10.34 -5.90 14.21
CA GLU A 351 -9.55 -6.91 14.93
C GLU A 351 -10.12 -8.32 14.70
N LYS A 352 -11.44 -8.49 14.78
CA LYS A 352 -12.11 -9.77 14.51
C LYS A 352 -11.83 -10.26 13.10
N ARG A 353 -11.96 -9.41 12.09
CA ARG A 353 -11.72 -9.77 10.69
C ARG A 353 -10.25 -10.15 10.42
N LEU A 354 -9.29 -9.41 10.98
CA LEU A 354 -7.88 -9.74 10.81
C LEU A 354 -7.50 -11.03 11.55
N TYR A 355 -8.02 -11.22 12.77
CA TYR A 355 -7.82 -12.45 13.54
C TYR A 355 -8.37 -13.67 12.82
N GLU A 356 -9.60 -13.59 12.31
CA GLU A 356 -10.24 -14.64 11.53
C GLU A 356 -9.40 -15.04 10.31
N LEU A 357 -8.84 -14.04 9.59
CA LEU A 357 -7.96 -14.28 8.46
C LEU A 357 -6.70 -15.05 8.89
N ILE A 358 -6.07 -14.64 10.00
CA ILE A 358 -4.88 -15.30 10.55
C ILE A 358 -5.22 -16.74 11.00
N TRP A 359 -6.32 -16.91 11.71
CA TRP A 359 -6.76 -18.22 12.18
C TRP A 359 -7.01 -19.18 11.00
N LYS A 360 -7.79 -18.76 10.02
CA LYS A 360 -8.11 -19.55 8.81
C LYS A 360 -6.84 -19.97 8.06
N ARG A 361 -5.90 -19.05 7.86
CA ARG A 361 -4.65 -19.35 7.17
C ARG A 361 -3.79 -20.34 7.94
N THR A 362 -3.67 -20.17 9.26
CA THR A 362 -2.90 -21.07 10.11
C THR A 362 -3.48 -22.48 10.11
N ILE A 363 -4.76 -22.61 10.34
CA ILE A 363 -5.46 -23.92 10.31
C ILE A 363 -5.35 -24.57 8.94
N ALA A 364 -5.64 -23.82 7.85
CA ALA A 364 -5.55 -24.32 6.49
C ALA A 364 -4.15 -24.84 6.14
N SER A 365 -3.09 -24.21 6.65
CA SER A 365 -1.70 -24.65 6.43
C SER A 365 -1.44 -26.05 6.96
N GLN A 366 -2.17 -26.48 7.97
CA GLN A 366 -2.05 -27.80 8.63
C GLN A 366 -3.13 -28.79 8.20
N MET A 367 -3.97 -28.41 7.21
CA MET A 367 -5.01 -29.28 6.65
C MET A 367 -4.49 -30.09 5.46
N ALA A 368 -5.19 -31.17 5.14
CA ALA A 368 -4.89 -32.02 4.00
C ALA A 368 -4.99 -31.27 2.66
N ASP A 369 -4.22 -31.74 1.68
CA ASP A 369 -4.27 -31.20 0.31
C ASP A 369 -5.67 -31.37 -0.28
N ALA A 370 -6.12 -30.42 -1.07
CA ALA A 370 -7.29 -30.58 -1.89
C ALA A 370 -6.95 -31.51 -3.08
N GLN A 371 -7.84 -32.45 -3.37
CA GLN A 371 -7.74 -33.36 -4.50
C GLN A 371 -8.73 -32.95 -5.57
N ILE A 372 -8.24 -32.83 -6.77
CA ILE A 372 -8.99 -32.32 -7.91
C ILE A 372 -8.73 -33.26 -9.09
N ASP A 373 -9.79 -33.77 -9.70
CA ASP A 373 -9.68 -34.47 -10.97
C ASP A 373 -9.80 -33.45 -12.10
N LYS A 374 -8.69 -33.21 -12.82
CA LYS A 374 -8.68 -32.40 -14.02
C LYS A 374 -8.92 -33.31 -15.23
N THR A 375 -10.01 -33.06 -15.94
CA THR A 375 -10.31 -33.72 -17.21
C THR A 375 -9.98 -32.75 -18.34
N THR A 376 -9.17 -33.18 -19.28
CA THR A 376 -8.86 -32.47 -20.53
C THR A 376 -9.38 -33.30 -21.69
N VAL A 377 -10.17 -32.67 -22.55
CA VAL A 377 -10.76 -33.28 -23.74
C VAL A 377 -10.24 -32.55 -24.96
N ASN A 378 -9.52 -33.25 -25.81
CA ASN A 378 -9.07 -32.75 -27.10
C ASN A 378 -10.11 -33.11 -28.16
N ILE A 379 -10.62 -32.13 -28.90
CA ILE A 379 -11.65 -32.27 -29.91
C ILE A 379 -11.01 -31.99 -31.27
N HIS A 380 -10.92 -33.00 -32.07
CA HIS A 380 -10.42 -32.93 -33.45
C HIS A 380 -11.42 -32.23 -34.37
N ILE A 381 -10.91 -31.46 -35.30
CA ILE A 381 -11.64 -30.78 -36.35
C ILE A 381 -11.27 -31.46 -37.67
N ASP A 382 -12.23 -32.04 -38.35
CA ASP A 382 -11.93 -32.73 -39.61
C ASP A 382 -11.43 -31.76 -40.69
N GLY A 383 -10.31 -32.11 -41.34
CA GLY A 383 -9.68 -31.30 -42.37
C GLY A 383 -8.93 -30.07 -41.91
N VAL A 384 -8.79 -29.83 -40.60
CA VAL A 384 -8.09 -28.67 -40.05
C VAL A 384 -7.00 -29.10 -39.09
N ASP A 385 -5.79 -28.56 -39.25
CA ASP A 385 -4.66 -28.80 -38.35
C ASP A 385 -4.73 -27.87 -37.09
N ALA A 386 -5.81 -28.04 -36.33
CA ALA A 386 -6.03 -27.41 -35.04
C ALA A 386 -7.02 -28.27 -34.24
N GLN A 387 -7.09 -28.04 -32.93
CA GLN A 387 -8.04 -28.75 -32.09
C GLN A 387 -8.64 -27.82 -31.02
N PHE A 388 -9.89 -28.12 -30.67
CA PHE A 388 -10.48 -27.50 -29.48
C PHE A 388 -10.11 -28.29 -28.22
N VAL A 389 -9.84 -27.57 -27.14
CA VAL A 389 -9.50 -28.15 -25.85
C VAL A 389 -10.56 -27.73 -24.82
N ALA A 390 -11.29 -28.70 -24.29
CA ALA A 390 -12.19 -28.50 -23.18
C ALA A 390 -11.53 -28.97 -21.88
N THR A 391 -11.59 -28.16 -20.84
CA THR A 391 -11.05 -28.52 -19.52
C THR A 391 -12.15 -28.44 -18.48
N GLY A 392 -12.18 -29.45 -17.60
CA GLY A 392 -13.07 -29.48 -16.45
C GLY A 392 -12.31 -29.90 -15.19
N GLU A 393 -12.66 -29.31 -14.08
CA GLU A 393 -12.11 -29.66 -12.77
C GLU A 393 -13.23 -30.09 -11.82
N VAL A 394 -13.02 -31.19 -11.13
CA VAL A 394 -13.94 -31.70 -10.12
C VAL A 394 -13.17 -31.86 -8.82
N ILE A 395 -13.58 -31.14 -7.78
CA ILE A 395 -13.00 -31.29 -6.43
C ILE A 395 -13.52 -32.61 -5.85
N THR A 396 -12.66 -33.61 -5.78
CA THR A 396 -12.99 -34.92 -5.20
C THR A 396 -12.83 -34.93 -3.68
N PHE A 397 -11.92 -34.09 -3.17
CA PHE A 397 -11.75 -33.81 -1.75
C PHE A 397 -11.32 -32.36 -1.55
N ASP A 398 -12.11 -31.60 -0.80
CA ASP A 398 -11.91 -30.16 -0.62
C ASP A 398 -10.69 -29.83 0.26
N GLY A 399 -10.28 -30.70 1.17
CA GLY A 399 -9.11 -30.49 2.01
C GLY A 399 -9.12 -29.10 2.67
N PHE A 400 -8.00 -28.39 2.55
CA PHE A 400 -7.85 -27.04 3.11
C PHE A 400 -8.77 -25.98 2.46
N LEU A 401 -9.22 -26.19 1.22
CA LEU A 401 -10.14 -25.28 0.52
C LEU A 401 -11.47 -25.10 1.23
N LYS A 402 -11.82 -26.03 2.12
CA LYS A 402 -12.99 -25.92 3.01
C LYS A 402 -12.94 -24.70 3.92
N VAL A 403 -11.74 -24.27 4.31
CA VAL A 403 -11.52 -23.18 5.28
C VAL A 403 -10.95 -21.95 4.63
N TYR A 404 -10.05 -22.11 3.68
CA TYR A 404 -9.27 -21.00 3.14
C TYR A 404 -8.95 -21.15 1.65
N ARG A 405 -9.16 -20.06 0.91
CA ARG A 405 -8.67 -19.89 -0.47
C ARG A 405 -7.79 -18.67 -0.51
N GLU A 406 -6.63 -18.77 -1.13
CA GLU A 406 -5.72 -17.65 -1.35
C GLU A 406 -6.28 -16.72 -2.42
N SER A 407 -6.03 -15.41 -2.29
CA SER A 407 -6.38 -14.43 -3.33
C SER A 407 -5.18 -14.11 -4.19
N THR A 408 -5.40 -13.86 -5.48
CA THR A 408 -4.39 -13.45 -6.45
C THR A 408 -4.63 -12.02 -6.90
N ASP A 409 -3.57 -11.34 -7.40
CA ASP A 409 -3.68 -10.00 -7.97
C ASP A 409 -4.15 -10.04 -9.44
N ASP A 410 -4.15 -11.22 -10.08
CA ASP A 410 -4.52 -11.40 -11.47
C ASP A 410 -6.03 -11.31 -11.68
N GLU A 411 -6.47 -10.30 -12.41
CA GLU A 411 -7.90 -10.10 -12.75
C GLU A 411 -8.45 -11.19 -13.67
N GLU A 412 -7.61 -11.80 -14.51
CA GLU A 412 -8.00 -12.91 -15.40
C GLU A 412 -8.47 -14.14 -14.61
N ASN A 413 -7.85 -14.44 -13.47
CA ASN A 413 -8.20 -15.59 -12.65
C ASN A 413 -9.51 -15.44 -11.85
N ARG A 414 -10.07 -14.22 -11.73
CA ARG A 414 -11.34 -14.00 -11.02
C ARG A 414 -12.56 -14.60 -11.72
N ASN A 415 -12.52 -14.74 -13.05
CA ASN A 415 -13.65 -15.22 -13.84
C ASN A 415 -13.57 -16.72 -14.21
N GLU A 416 -12.43 -17.38 -14.04
CA GLU A 416 -12.23 -18.77 -14.47
C GLU A 416 -12.42 -19.83 -13.37
N GLU A 417 -12.66 -19.46 -12.11
CA GLU A 417 -12.87 -20.42 -11.00
C GLU A 417 -14.29 -21.02 -10.93
N SER A 418 -15.05 -21.01 -12.03
CA SER A 418 -16.23 -21.86 -12.10
C SER A 418 -15.75 -23.30 -12.31
N VAL A 419 -15.88 -24.13 -11.28
CA VAL A 419 -15.71 -25.58 -11.35
C VAL A 419 -16.70 -26.13 -12.36
N HIS A 420 -16.29 -26.25 -13.64
CA HIS A 420 -17.09 -26.83 -14.69
C HIS A 420 -16.85 -28.35 -14.72
N GLN A 421 -17.84 -29.11 -14.37
CA GLN A 421 -17.82 -30.54 -14.56
C GLN A 421 -18.12 -30.83 -16.03
N LEU A 422 -17.18 -31.46 -16.74
CA LEU A 422 -17.43 -31.97 -18.07
C LEU A 422 -18.28 -33.25 -18.00
N PRO A 423 -19.21 -33.46 -18.93
CA PRO A 423 -19.91 -34.71 -19.07
C PRO A 423 -18.95 -35.86 -19.39
N ILE A 424 -19.38 -37.11 -19.24
CA ILE A 424 -18.59 -38.28 -19.63
C ILE A 424 -18.55 -38.34 -21.17
N LEU A 425 -17.33 -38.21 -21.71
CA LEU A 425 -17.07 -38.16 -23.15
C LEU A 425 -16.18 -39.32 -23.56
N PRO A 426 -16.73 -40.38 -24.17
CA PRO A 426 -15.94 -41.43 -24.77
C PRO A 426 -15.11 -40.90 -25.96
N VAL A 427 -13.91 -41.41 -26.16
CA VAL A 427 -13.10 -41.15 -27.37
C VAL A 427 -13.88 -41.60 -28.62
N ARG A 428 -13.73 -40.86 -29.70
CA ARG A 428 -14.48 -41.00 -31.00
C ARG A 428 -15.97 -40.59 -30.92
N THR A 429 -16.43 -39.96 -29.81
CA THR A 429 -17.76 -39.37 -29.80
C THR A 429 -17.78 -38.18 -30.73
N THR A 430 -18.78 -38.18 -31.67
CA THR A 430 -19.04 -37.03 -32.51
C THR A 430 -19.82 -36.00 -31.73
N LEU A 431 -19.41 -34.76 -31.81
CA LEU A 431 -20.01 -33.62 -31.11
C LEU A 431 -20.79 -32.74 -32.10
N SER A 432 -21.96 -32.29 -31.68
CA SER A 432 -22.73 -31.31 -32.41
C SER A 432 -22.29 -29.90 -32.07
N ARG A 433 -21.82 -29.13 -33.04
CA ARG A 433 -21.51 -27.73 -32.90
C ARG A 433 -22.78 -26.94 -32.61
N GLN A 434 -22.81 -26.16 -31.53
CA GLN A 434 -23.83 -25.18 -31.22
C GLN A 434 -23.43 -23.80 -31.76
N GLU A 435 -22.26 -23.36 -31.40
CA GLU A 435 -21.65 -22.12 -31.88
C GLU A 435 -20.11 -22.20 -31.82
N ILE A 436 -19.44 -21.47 -32.70
CA ILE A 436 -18.00 -21.15 -32.57
C ILE A 436 -17.87 -19.63 -32.63
N THR A 437 -17.25 -19.06 -31.60
CA THR A 437 -17.12 -17.62 -31.44
C THR A 437 -15.66 -17.21 -31.54
N SER A 438 -15.33 -16.38 -32.50
CA SER A 438 -14.07 -15.64 -32.55
C SER A 438 -14.25 -14.31 -31.83
N THR A 439 -13.42 -14.01 -30.85
CA THR A 439 -13.48 -12.77 -30.10
C THR A 439 -12.14 -12.06 -30.18
N GLU A 440 -12.16 -10.83 -30.66
CA GLU A 440 -10.99 -9.95 -30.58
C GLU A 440 -10.64 -9.69 -29.13
N ARG A 441 -9.39 -9.88 -28.79
CA ARG A 441 -8.79 -9.59 -27.48
C ARG A 441 -7.53 -8.78 -27.69
N PHE A 442 -7.05 -8.21 -26.63
CA PHE A 442 -5.88 -7.34 -26.67
C PHE A 442 -4.86 -7.80 -25.65
N SER A 443 -3.58 -7.74 -26.01
CA SER A 443 -2.50 -8.00 -25.07
C SER A 443 -2.61 -7.02 -23.90
N MET A 444 -2.39 -7.54 -22.69
CA MET A 444 -2.45 -6.74 -21.45
C MET A 444 -1.06 -6.31 -21.04
N GLY A 445 -0.91 -5.02 -20.79
CA GLY A 445 0.31 -4.43 -20.27
C GLY A 445 0.50 -4.70 -18.76
N PRO A 446 1.66 -4.32 -18.23
CA PRO A 446 1.89 -4.41 -16.79
C PRO A 446 0.89 -3.53 -16.03
N THR A 447 0.44 -4.00 -14.88
CA THR A 447 -0.48 -3.26 -14.01
C THR A 447 0.28 -2.41 -13.00
N ARG A 448 -0.29 -1.26 -12.62
CA ARG A 448 0.25 -0.43 -11.53
C ARG A 448 0.25 -1.19 -10.21
N TYR A 449 1.20 -0.86 -9.35
CA TYR A 449 1.25 -1.45 -8.02
C TYR A 449 0.08 -1.00 -7.15
N THR A 450 -0.44 -1.95 -6.37
CA THR A 450 -1.18 -1.69 -5.14
C THR A 450 -0.18 -1.65 -3.97
N GLU A 451 -0.60 -1.27 -2.76
CA GLU A 451 0.27 -1.42 -1.59
C GLU A 451 0.70 -2.88 -1.40
N ALA A 452 -0.21 -3.83 -1.64
CA ALA A 452 0.06 -5.27 -1.51
C ALA A 452 1.11 -5.77 -2.51
N SER A 453 0.93 -5.46 -3.80
CA SER A 453 1.89 -5.90 -4.82
C SER A 453 3.24 -5.17 -4.72
N LEU A 454 3.27 -3.93 -4.18
CA LEU A 454 4.53 -3.25 -3.87
C LEU A 454 5.27 -3.93 -2.71
N VAL A 455 4.57 -4.35 -1.65
CA VAL A 455 5.18 -5.14 -0.55
C VAL A 455 5.78 -6.43 -1.10
N HIS A 456 5.01 -7.14 -1.93
CA HIS A 456 5.50 -8.37 -2.58
C HIS A 456 6.78 -8.12 -3.40
N LYS A 457 6.79 -7.05 -4.20
CA LYS A 457 7.97 -6.70 -5.03
C LYS A 457 9.18 -6.30 -4.20
N LEU A 458 8.99 -5.56 -3.10
CA LEU A 458 10.06 -5.22 -2.17
C LEU A 458 10.66 -6.46 -1.50
N GLU A 459 9.81 -7.41 -1.10
CA GLU A 459 10.23 -8.70 -0.53
C GLU A 459 11.01 -9.54 -1.55
N GLU A 460 10.47 -9.68 -2.78
CA GLU A 460 11.12 -10.40 -3.90
C GLU A 460 12.54 -9.87 -4.18
N LEU A 461 12.71 -8.56 -4.16
CA LEU A 461 14.00 -7.90 -4.37
C LEU A 461 14.90 -7.88 -3.12
N GLY A 462 14.42 -8.35 -1.98
CA GLY A 462 15.16 -8.30 -0.72
C GLY A 462 15.31 -6.89 -0.15
N ILE A 463 14.48 -5.94 -0.58
CA ILE A 463 14.48 -4.53 -0.16
C ILE A 463 13.55 -4.34 1.03
N GLY A 464 14.12 -3.93 2.15
CA GLY A 464 13.36 -3.77 3.39
C GLY A 464 13.25 -5.06 4.20
N ARG A 465 12.50 -4.98 5.27
CA ARG A 465 12.27 -6.07 6.26
C ARG A 465 10.86 -5.88 6.85
N PRO A 466 10.34 -6.85 7.61
CA PRO A 466 9.03 -6.75 8.27
C PRO A 466 8.75 -5.44 8.98
N SER A 467 9.76 -4.82 9.59
CA SER A 467 9.64 -3.54 10.29
C SER A 467 9.57 -2.31 9.37
N THR A 468 9.97 -2.42 8.09
CA THR A 468 10.13 -1.26 7.20
C THR A 468 9.14 -1.18 6.04
N TYR A 469 8.43 -2.24 5.66
CA TYR A 469 7.47 -2.20 4.54
C TYR A 469 6.38 -1.13 4.75
N ALA A 470 5.64 -1.22 5.84
CA ALA A 470 4.56 -0.28 6.14
C ALA A 470 5.04 1.18 6.32
N PRO A 471 6.12 1.47 7.08
CA PRO A 471 6.68 2.82 7.17
C PRO A 471 7.11 3.39 5.83
N THR A 472 7.75 2.60 4.96
CA THR A 472 8.20 3.04 3.64
C THR A 472 7.02 3.48 2.77
N ILE A 473 5.99 2.62 2.64
CA ILE A 473 4.80 2.90 1.83
C ILE A 473 4.04 4.12 2.37
N SER A 474 3.93 4.27 3.68
CA SER A 474 3.33 5.46 4.28
C SER A 474 4.14 6.71 4.02
N THR A 475 5.46 6.64 4.12
CA THR A 475 6.36 7.79 3.97
C THR A 475 6.34 8.35 2.56
N ILE A 476 6.40 7.50 1.50
CA ILE A 476 6.38 7.97 0.12
C ILE A 476 5.06 8.66 -0.24
N GLN A 477 3.95 8.23 0.36
CA GLN A 477 2.64 8.87 0.20
C GLN A 477 2.54 10.18 1.01
N GLN A 478 2.98 10.20 2.27
CA GLN A 478 2.98 11.41 3.11
C GLN A 478 3.86 12.53 2.53
N ARG A 479 4.97 12.16 1.88
CA ARG A 479 5.87 13.08 1.17
C ARG A 479 5.36 13.48 -0.20
N GLN A 480 4.23 12.95 -0.61
CA GLN A 480 3.60 13.23 -1.91
C GLN A 480 4.47 12.87 -3.12
N TYR A 481 5.38 11.91 -2.98
CA TYR A 481 6.10 11.35 -4.12
C TYR A 481 5.26 10.34 -4.89
N VAL A 482 4.33 9.73 -4.18
CA VAL A 482 3.36 8.77 -4.70
C VAL A 482 1.99 9.12 -4.12
N GLN A 483 0.96 8.91 -4.90
CA GLN A 483 -0.43 9.07 -4.47
C GLN A 483 -1.25 7.83 -4.82
N LYS A 484 -2.27 7.54 -4.02
CA LYS A 484 -3.31 6.59 -4.43
C LYS A 484 -4.25 7.26 -5.41
N GLY A 485 -4.55 6.58 -6.50
CA GLY A 485 -5.48 7.05 -7.51
C GLY A 485 -6.34 5.93 -8.03
N ASP A 486 -7.49 6.35 -8.56
CA ASP A 486 -8.41 5.51 -9.32
C ASP A 486 -8.40 6.04 -10.75
N LYS A 487 -8.23 5.18 -11.74
CA LYS A 487 -8.39 5.51 -13.16
C LYS A 487 -9.74 4.97 -13.61
N LYS A 488 -10.56 5.83 -14.19
CA LYS A 488 -11.78 5.37 -14.88
C LYS A 488 -11.37 4.63 -16.14
N GLY A 489 -12.04 3.51 -16.38
CA GLY A 489 -11.87 2.78 -17.62
C GLY A 489 -12.31 3.61 -18.83
N GLU A 490 -11.77 3.25 -19.97
CA GLU A 490 -12.14 3.79 -21.28
C GLU A 490 -12.93 2.74 -22.05
N GLU A 491 -13.90 3.18 -22.83
CA GLU A 491 -14.64 2.26 -23.70
C GLU A 491 -13.74 1.83 -24.85
N ARG A 492 -13.65 0.51 -25.04
CA ARG A 492 -12.95 -0.09 -26.17
C ARG A 492 -13.92 -0.99 -26.93
N LYS A 493 -13.98 -0.81 -28.23
CA LYS A 493 -14.70 -1.71 -29.13
C LYS A 493 -13.85 -2.92 -29.46
N TYR A 494 -14.49 -4.06 -29.63
CA TYR A 494 -13.87 -5.30 -30.06
C TYR A 494 -14.81 -6.09 -30.96
N ALA A 495 -14.23 -6.79 -31.92
CA ALA A 495 -14.96 -7.60 -32.87
C ALA A 495 -15.36 -8.96 -32.30
N VAL A 496 -16.54 -9.42 -32.60
CA VAL A 496 -17.04 -10.76 -32.29
C VAL A 496 -17.69 -11.35 -33.53
N ASP A 497 -17.16 -12.48 -33.97
CA ASP A 497 -17.72 -13.25 -35.07
C ASP A 497 -18.26 -14.58 -34.55
N ILE A 498 -19.50 -14.88 -34.84
CA ILE A 498 -20.17 -16.11 -34.36
C ILE A 498 -20.59 -16.93 -35.55
N LEU A 499 -20.03 -18.13 -35.60
CA LEU A 499 -20.52 -19.19 -36.51
C LEU A 499 -21.58 -20.00 -35.77
N GLN A 500 -22.85 -19.82 -36.19
CA GLN A 500 -23.97 -20.58 -35.69
C GLN A 500 -24.73 -21.13 -36.90
N ASP A 501 -25.22 -22.36 -36.81
CA ASP A 501 -25.76 -23.10 -37.95
C ASP A 501 -24.76 -23.12 -39.11
N GLU A 502 -24.98 -22.45 -40.21
CA GLU A 502 -24.04 -22.33 -41.35
C GLU A 502 -23.66 -20.87 -41.63
N GLU A 503 -24.09 -19.94 -40.78
CA GLU A 503 -23.89 -18.52 -40.98
C GLU A 503 -22.83 -17.98 -40.01
N ILE A 504 -22.02 -17.06 -40.51
CA ILE A 504 -21.10 -16.27 -39.68
C ILE A 504 -21.68 -14.87 -39.51
N SER A 505 -22.07 -14.52 -38.32
CA SER A 505 -22.52 -13.18 -37.96
C SER A 505 -21.40 -12.37 -37.37
N HIS A 506 -21.28 -11.11 -37.79
CA HIS A 506 -20.31 -10.16 -37.26
C HIS A 506 -21.01 -9.14 -36.37
N SER A 507 -20.39 -8.82 -35.22
CA SER A 507 -20.86 -7.76 -34.32
C SER A 507 -19.68 -7.05 -33.64
N GLU A 508 -19.80 -5.74 -33.47
CA GLU A 508 -18.92 -4.99 -32.56
C GLU A 508 -19.57 -4.95 -31.19
N ARG A 509 -18.77 -5.25 -30.17
CA ARG A 509 -19.16 -5.10 -28.76
C ARG A 509 -18.24 -4.10 -28.07
N THR A 510 -18.69 -3.58 -26.94
CA THR A 510 -17.92 -2.59 -26.16
C THR A 510 -17.57 -3.18 -24.79
N GLU A 511 -16.36 -2.98 -24.35
CA GLU A 511 -15.90 -3.31 -22.99
C GLU A 511 -15.27 -2.08 -22.33
N MET A 512 -15.28 -2.03 -20.99
CA MET A 512 -14.56 -1.04 -20.22
C MET A 512 -13.17 -1.57 -19.90
N THR A 513 -12.12 -0.93 -20.43
CA THR A 513 -10.73 -1.34 -20.22
C THR A 513 -9.97 -0.29 -19.41
N GLY A 514 -8.91 -0.72 -18.72
CA GLY A 514 -8.03 0.18 -17.99
C GLY A 514 -8.65 0.81 -16.73
N ASN A 515 -9.74 0.24 -16.21
CA ASN A 515 -10.30 0.66 -14.94
C ASN A 515 -9.40 0.19 -13.79
N GLU A 516 -8.86 1.12 -13.02
CA GLU A 516 -7.97 0.82 -11.90
C GLU A 516 -8.49 1.49 -10.64
N LYS A 517 -8.39 0.79 -9.51
CA LYS A 517 -8.81 1.28 -8.20
C LYS A 517 -7.73 1.11 -7.16
N GLY A 518 -7.47 2.18 -6.40
CA GLY A 518 -6.53 2.13 -5.28
C GLY A 518 -5.07 1.88 -5.68
N LYS A 519 -4.69 2.18 -6.92
CA LYS A 519 -3.33 2.00 -7.43
C LYS A 519 -2.39 3.12 -6.97
N LEU A 520 -1.10 2.81 -6.91
CA LEU A 520 -0.04 3.75 -6.58
C LEU A 520 0.47 4.40 -7.87
N LEU A 521 0.34 5.72 -7.95
CA LEU A 521 0.80 6.53 -9.08
C LEU A 521 1.92 7.46 -8.61
N PRO A 522 3.00 7.61 -9.39
CA PRO A 522 4.00 8.62 -9.10
C PRO A 522 3.42 10.02 -9.34
N THR A 523 3.86 10.97 -8.55
CA THR A 523 3.58 12.40 -8.80
C THR A 523 4.70 13.01 -9.63
N ASP A 524 4.46 14.17 -10.27
CA ASP A 524 5.52 14.85 -11.01
C ASP A 524 6.75 15.13 -10.14
N ILE A 525 6.55 15.53 -8.88
CA ILE A 525 7.69 15.74 -7.97
C ILE A 525 8.40 14.43 -7.61
N GLY A 526 7.65 13.33 -7.53
CA GLY A 526 8.22 11.99 -7.33
C GLY A 526 9.10 11.58 -8.49
N ILE A 527 8.65 11.81 -9.73
CA ILE A 527 9.41 11.55 -10.97
C ILE A 527 10.68 12.39 -11.01
N VAL A 528 10.57 13.70 -10.80
CA VAL A 528 11.73 14.63 -10.81
C VAL A 528 12.77 14.25 -9.78
N VAL A 529 12.34 13.90 -8.55
CA VAL A 529 13.29 13.47 -7.50
C VAL A 529 13.92 12.12 -7.85
N ASN A 530 13.15 11.19 -8.39
CA ASN A 530 13.67 9.90 -8.85
C ASN A 530 14.75 10.09 -9.91
N ASP A 531 14.47 10.86 -10.95
CA ASP A 531 15.39 11.06 -12.07
C ASP A 531 16.67 11.78 -11.63
N PHE A 532 16.52 12.80 -10.78
CA PHE A 532 17.68 13.48 -10.20
C PHE A 532 18.57 12.53 -9.38
N LEU A 533 17.95 11.65 -8.56
CA LEU A 533 18.69 10.69 -7.75
C LEU A 533 19.32 9.60 -8.63
N MET A 534 18.62 9.12 -9.65
CA MET A 534 19.15 8.13 -10.60
C MET A 534 20.38 8.67 -11.37
N GLU A 535 20.35 9.92 -11.79
CA GLU A 535 21.45 10.56 -12.51
C GLU A 535 22.66 10.81 -11.61
N ASN A 536 22.45 11.27 -10.38
CA ASN A 536 23.52 11.78 -9.52
C ASN A 536 23.97 10.80 -8.41
N PHE A 537 23.13 9.84 -8.04
CA PHE A 537 23.37 8.86 -6.97
C PHE A 537 22.93 7.45 -7.39
N PRO A 538 23.40 6.93 -8.55
CA PRO A 538 22.95 5.64 -9.09
C PRO A 538 23.17 4.49 -8.10
N ASP A 539 24.25 4.51 -7.32
CA ASP A 539 24.55 3.45 -6.32
C ASP A 539 23.48 3.38 -5.23
N ILE A 540 23.02 4.53 -4.71
CA ILE A 540 21.96 4.59 -3.70
C ILE A 540 20.61 4.10 -4.25
N MET A 541 20.40 4.33 -5.55
CA MET A 541 19.17 3.95 -6.26
C MET A 541 19.19 2.51 -6.73
N ASP A 542 20.32 1.81 -6.67
CA ASP A 542 20.46 0.41 -7.09
C ASP A 542 19.68 -0.53 -6.15
N TYR A 543 18.84 -1.39 -6.71
CA TYR A 543 18.09 -2.41 -5.97
C TYR A 543 19.02 -3.38 -5.25
N ASN A 544 20.07 -3.85 -5.92
CA ASN A 544 21.04 -4.79 -5.35
C ASN A 544 21.84 -4.16 -4.21
N PHE A 545 22.17 -2.86 -4.31
CA PHE A 545 22.82 -2.15 -3.21
C PHE A 545 21.97 -2.19 -1.95
N THR A 546 20.69 -1.80 -2.07
CA THR A 546 19.77 -1.80 -0.92
C THR A 546 19.60 -3.21 -0.33
N ALA A 547 19.48 -4.22 -1.17
CA ALA A 547 19.39 -5.62 -0.72
C ALA A 547 20.67 -6.09 -0.01
N ARG A 548 21.86 -5.75 -0.54
CA ARG A 548 23.14 -6.07 0.12
C ARG A 548 23.27 -5.40 1.49
N VAL A 549 22.89 -4.16 1.60
CA VAL A 549 22.91 -3.43 2.90
C VAL A 549 22.00 -4.10 3.92
N GLU A 550 20.81 -4.56 3.51
CA GLU A 550 19.93 -5.32 4.41
C GLU A 550 20.55 -6.66 4.83
N GLN A 551 21.25 -7.35 3.93
CA GLN A 551 22.00 -8.57 4.25
C GLN A 551 23.19 -8.28 5.22
N GLN A 552 23.90 -7.17 5.04
CA GLN A 552 24.96 -6.77 5.97
C GLN A 552 24.42 -6.50 7.37
N PHE A 553 23.24 -5.85 7.49
CA PHE A 553 22.60 -5.72 8.81
C PHE A 553 22.26 -7.09 9.43
N ASP A 554 21.87 -8.08 8.62
CA ASP A 554 21.65 -9.44 9.11
C ASP A 554 22.97 -10.10 9.54
N GLN A 555 24.05 -9.92 8.80
CA GLN A 555 25.40 -10.40 9.19
C GLN A 555 25.92 -9.74 10.47
N ILE A 556 25.65 -8.45 10.67
CA ILE A 556 25.98 -7.76 11.93
C ILE A 556 25.17 -8.37 13.08
N ALA A 557 23.88 -8.63 12.89
CA ALA A 557 23.02 -9.25 13.89
C ALA A 557 23.48 -10.67 14.26
N GLU A 558 24.10 -11.39 13.33
CA GLU A 558 24.71 -12.71 13.55
C GLU A 558 26.15 -12.63 14.12
N GLY A 559 26.70 -11.44 14.30
CA GLY A 559 28.07 -11.25 14.78
C GLY A 559 29.17 -11.57 13.76
N LYS A 560 28.82 -11.68 12.48
CA LYS A 560 29.74 -12.00 11.38
C LYS A 560 30.43 -10.79 10.78
N GLU A 561 29.87 -9.59 10.96
CA GLU A 561 30.38 -8.32 10.44
C GLU A 561 30.36 -7.26 11.53
N GLY A 562 31.36 -6.36 11.52
CA GLY A 562 31.41 -5.21 12.43
C GLY A 562 30.70 -3.99 11.84
N TRP A 563 29.74 -3.42 12.55
CA TRP A 563 28.93 -2.29 12.07
C TRP A 563 29.79 -1.04 11.72
N ASN A 564 30.85 -0.75 12.51
CA ASN A 564 31.74 0.38 12.27
C ASN A 564 32.53 0.24 10.95
N MET A 565 32.92 -0.98 10.59
CA MET A 565 33.62 -1.26 9.34
C MET A 565 32.70 -1.02 8.15
N MET A 566 31.49 -1.59 8.19
CA MET A 566 30.48 -1.39 7.16
C MET A 566 30.17 0.09 6.96
N MET A 567 30.00 0.85 8.04
CA MET A 567 29.69 2.29 7.98
C MET A 567 30.83 3.12 7.37
N LYS A 568 32.09 2.83 7.74
CA LYS A 568 33.27 3.51 7.18
C LYS A 568 33.46 3.21 5.68
N ASP A 569 33.20 1.99 5.26
CA ASP A 569 33.27 1.60 3.85
C ASP A 569 32.19 2.32 3.03
N PHE A 570 30.98 2.38 3.56
CA PHE A 570 29.90 3.15 2.93
C PHE A 570 30.22 4.63 2.81
N ASP A 571 30.64 5.28 3.89
CA ASP A 571 30.87 6.73 3.94
C ASP A 571 32.03 7.17 3.03
N LYS A 572 33.05 6.33 2.90
CA LYS A 572 34.21 6.57 2.01
C LYS A 572 33.81 6.82 0.54
N HIS A 573 32.75 6.20 0.08
CA HIS A 573 32.24 6.33 -1.29
C HIS A 573 31.10 7.36 -1.38
N PHE A 574 30.28 7.45 -0.36
CA PHE A 574 29.09 8.28 -0.34
C PHE A 574 29.39 9.77 -0.18
N GLU A 575 30.22 10.14 0.81
CA GLU A 575 30.55 11.55 1.11
C GLU A 575 31.16 12.30 -0.10
N PRO A 576 32.17 11.76 -0.80
CA PRO A 576 32.74 12.44 -1.99
C PRO A 576 31.70 12.64 -3.11
N THR A 577 30.78 11.71 -3.27
CA THR A 577 29.69 11.82 -4.25
C THR A 577 28.73 12.95 -3.90
N VAL A 578 28.34 13.05 -2.63
CA VAL A 578 27.50 14.14 -2.13
C VAL A 578 28.16 15.49 -2.36
N ASP A 579 29.44 15.62 -2.00
CA ASP A 579 30.21 16.86 -2.16
C ASP A 579 30.35 17.27 -3.64
N LYS A 580 30.63 16.32 -4.51
CA LYS A 580 30.69 16.53 -5.95
C LYS A 580 29.38 17.11 -6.49
N VAL A 581 28.25 16.47 -6.17
CA VAL A 581 26.93 16.89 -6.65
C VAL A 581 26.51 18.22 -6.03
N MET A 582 26.79 18.42 -4.74
CA MET A 582 26.48 19.68 -4.06
C MET A 582 27.17 20.87 -4.68
N ASN A 583 28.45 20.71 -5.08
CA ASN A 583 29.30 21.78 -5.61
C ASN A 583 29.19 21.92 -7.14
N ALA A 584 28.65 20.97 -7.86
CA ALA A 584 28.41 21.05 -9.28
C ALA A 584 27.56 22.28 -9.64
N ARG A 585 27.96 23.05 -10.66
CA ARG A 585 27.11 24.10 -11.21
C ARG A 585 26.15 23.49 -12.22
N SER A 586 24.87 23.77 -12.07
CA SER A 586 23.83 23.36 -13.02
C SER A 586 23.25 24.61 -13.66
N GLU A 587 23.22 24.68 -14.98
CA GLU A 587 22.61 25.77 -15.74
C GLU A 587 21.10 25.79 -15.60
N HIS A 588 20.48 24.60 -15.42
CA HIS A 588 19.04 24.41 -15.23
C HIS A 588 18.75 23.69 -13.92
N LYS A 589 17.59 23.98 -13.34
CA LYS A 589 17.09 23.23 -12.17
C LYS A 589 16.59 21.85 -12.60
N ALA A 590 16.82 20.85 -11.76
CA ALA A 590 16.30 19.52 -12.02
C ALA A 590 14.77 19.55 -12.23
N GLY A 591 14.31 18.81 -13.25
CA GLY A 591 12.90 18.76 -13.62
C GLY A 591 12.42 19.94 -14.49
N GLU A 592 13.31 20.78 -14.98
CA GLU A 592 12.99 21.79 -16.00
C GLU A 592 13.15 21.16 -17.39
N ARG A 593 12.07 21.14 -18.19
CA ARG A 593 12.05 20.59 -19.54
C ARG A 593 11.63 21.67 -20.52
N LEU A 594 12.46 21.92 -21.53
CA LEU A 594 12.13 22.77 -22.67
C LEU A 594 11.15 22.04 -23.58
N LEU A 595 9.98 22.62 -23.83
CA LEU A 595 8.94 22.07 -24.71
C LEU A 595 9.13 22.55 -26.17
N GLY A 596 9.73 23.71 -26.35
CA GLY A 596 9.91 24.38 -27.64
C GLY A 596 9.80 25.89 -27.48
N ASN A 597 9.57 26.60 -28.58
CA ASN A 597 9.37 28.05 -28.57
C ASN A 597 7.90 28.39 -28.88
N ASP A 598 7.36 29.39 -28.19
CA ASP A 598 6.04 29.94 -28.49
C ASP A 598 6.02 30.51 -29.93
N PRO A 599 5.15 30.02 -30.81
CA PRO A 599 5.07 30.49 -32.20
C PRO A 599 4.74 31.97 -32.34
N LYS A 600 4.13 32.59 -31.34
CA LYS A 600 3.72 34.01 -31.37
C LYS A 600 4.85 34.95 -30.95
N THR A 601 5.60 34.59 -29.94
CA THR A 601 6.62 35.47 -29.32
C THR A 601 8.03 35.04 -29.59
N GLY A 602 8.25 33.80 -30.09
CA GLY A 602 9.56 33.19 -30.25
C GLY A 602 10.26 32.82 -28.93
N LYS A 603 9.63 33.09 -27.77
CA LYS A 603 10.21 32.85 -26.46
C LYS A 603 10.17 31.37 -26.11
N PRO A 604 11.16 30.84 -25.37
CA PRO A 604 11.17 29.44 -24.95
C PRO A 604 10.06 29.15 -23.97
N VAL A 605 9.49 27.94 -24.09
CA VAL A 605 8.41 27.41 -23.22
C VAL A 605 8.96 26.24 -22.43
N PHE A 606 8.91 26.36 -21.11
CA PHE A 606 9.39 25.34 -20.18
C PHE A 606 8.25 24.79 -19.33
N VAL A 607 8.32 23.50 -18.99
CA VAL A 607 7.58 22.95 -17.87
C VAL A 607 8.53 22.65 -16.72
N LYS A 608 8.16 23.02 -15.50
CA LYS A 608 9.01 22.87 -14.31
C LYS A 608 8.20 22.81 -13.01
N ILE A 609 8.85 22.36 -11.92
CA ILE A 609 8.27 22.38 -10.58
C ILE A 609 8.37 23.81 -10.01
N GLY A 610 7.22 24.47 -9.88
CA GLY A 610 7.10 25.77 -9.21
C GLY A 610 6.88 25.63 -7.69
N ARG A 611 6.71 26.78 -7.02
CA ARG A 611 6.49 26.83 -5.56
C ARG A 611 5.23 26.05 -5.13
N PHE A 612 4.18 26.06 -5.92
CA PHE A 612 2.87 25.47 -5.60
C PHE A 612 2.53 24.23 -6.44
N GLY A 613 3.48 23.68 -7.17
CA GLY A 613 3.30 22.51 -8.03
C GLY A 613 3.86 22.74 -9.44
N PRO A 614 3.61 21.83 -10.38
CA PRO A 614 4.05 21.95 -11.75
C PRO A 614 3.50 23.20 -12.44
N VAL A 615 4.34 23.89 -13.20
CA VAL A 615 3.98 25.10 -13.95
C VAL A 615 4.60 25.08 -15.33
N VAL A 616 3.90 25.67 -16.29
CA VAL A 616 4.45 26.05 -17.60
C VAL A 616 4.91 27.50 -17.53
N GLN A 617 6.07 27.78 -18.09
CA GLN A 617 6.65 29.12 -18.17
C GLN A 617 6.93 29.48 -19.62
N ILE A 618 6.55 30.68 -20.06
CA ILE A 618 6.97 31.27 -21.34
C ILE A 618 7.96 32.38 -21.04
N GLY A 619 9.11 32.34 -21.70
CA GLY A 619 10.21 33.29 -21.52
C GLY A 619 11.15 32.95 -20.36
N THR A 620 12.23 33.70 -20.24
CA THR A 620 13.28 33.54 -19.22
C THR A 620 13.32 34.75 -18.27
N ALA A 621 14.13 34.66 -17.21
CA ALA A 621 14.35 35.78 -16.30
C ALA A 621 15.21 36.89 -16.94
N ASP A 622 15.92 36.58 -18.00
CA ASP A 622 16.82 37.50 -18.72
C ASP A 622 16.08 38.27 -19.82
N ASP A 623 14.82 37.96 -20.11
CA ASP A 623 13.99 38.67 -21.06
C ASP A 623 13.57 40.03 -20.51
N GLU A 624 13.38 41.03 -21.39
CA GLU A 624 12.90 42.38 -21.02
C GLU A 624 11.55 42.35 -20.32
N GLU A 625 10.67 41.42 -20.70
CA GLU A 625 9.40 41.15 -20.08
C GLU A 625 9.50 39.99 -19.07
N LYS A 626 8.81 40.12 -17.94
CA LYS A 626 8.75 39.06 -16.94
C LYS A 626 8.14 37.79 -17.54
N PRO A 627 8.69 36.61 -17.20
CA PRO A 627 8.12 35.34 -17.64
C PRO A 627 6.66 35.19 -17.27
N HIS A 628 5.86 34.61 -18.15
CA HIS A 628 4.48 34.23 -17.92
C HIS A 628 4.39 32.82 -17.37
N PHE A 629 3.49 32.59 -16.42
CA PHE A 629 3.32 31.27 -15.78
C PHE A 629 1.87 30.81 -15.86
N ALA A 630 1.69 29.53 -16.22
CA ALA A 630 0.43 28.84 -16.13
C ALA A 630 0.59 27.57 -15.28
N GLN A 631 -0.38 27.29 -14.39
CA GLN A 631 -0.33 26.08 -13.55
C GLN A 631 -0.74 24.86 -14.36
N LEU A 632 0.00 23.76 -14.23
CA LEU A 632 -0.36 22.50 -14.84
C LEU A 632 -1.54 21.86 -14.07
N PRO A 633 -2.65 21.50 -14.74
CA PRO A 633 -3.75 20.79 -14.11
C PRO A 633 -3.32 19.41 -13.60
N ALA A 634 -3.96 18.95 -12.52
CA ALA A 634 -3.61 17.68 -11.87
C ALA A 634 -3.80 16.43 -12.77
N GLN A 635 -4.57 16.56 -13.85
CA GLN A 635 -4.81 15.49 -14.82
C GLN A 635 -3.69 15.35 -15.86
N LYS A 636 -2.83 16.37 -15.98
CA LYS A 636 -1.71 16.39 -16.94
C LYS A 636 -0.39 16.18 -16.22
N SER A 637 0.47 15.34 -16.79
CA SER A 637 1.83 15.11 -16.29
C SER A 637 2.83 16.00 -17.00
N MET A 638 3.84 16.46 -16.25
CA MET A 638 5.00 17.19 -16.84
C MET A 638 5.75 16.35 -17.89
N GLU A 639 5.76 15.03 -17.71
CA GLU A 639 6.55 14.12 -18.54
C GLU A 639 6.03 14.06 -20.00
N ASN A 640 4.70 14.05 -20.16
CA ASN A 640 4.04 13.84 -21.45
C ASN A 640 3.43 15.13 -22.05
N LEU A 641 3.64 16.29 -21.41
CA LEU A 641 3.09 17.55 -21.87
C LEU A 641 3.70 17.98 -23.21
N SER A 642 2.87 18.19 -24.25
CA SER A 642 3.31 18.76 -25.52
C SER A 642 3.38 20.29 -25.47
N LEU A 643 4.05 20.90 -26.47
CA LEU A 643 4.12 22.36 -26.59
C LEU A 643 2.73 22.95 -26.81
N GLU A 644 1.93 22.32 -27.68
CA GLU A 644 0.57 22.76 -27.99
C GLU A 644 -0.31 22.77 -26.74
N GLU A 645 -0.30 21.67 -26.00
CA GLU A 645 -1.04 21.56 -24.74
C GLU A 645 -0.59 22.57 -23.69
N ALA A 646 0.71 22.84 -23.62
CA ALA A 646 1.28 23.85 -22.73
C ALA A 646 0.80 25.26 -23.07
N LEU A 647 0.77 25.61 -24.35
CA LEU A 647 0.31 26.91 -24.83
C LEU A 647 -1.19 27.11 -24.61
N GLU A 648 -1.99 26.03 -24.67
CA GLU A 648 -3.43 26.09 -24.38
C GLU A 648 -3.70 26.61 -22.95
N LEU A 649 -2.85 26.25 -21.96
CA LEU A 649 -3.00 26.67 -20.56
C LEU A 649 -2.95 28.18 -20.37
N PHE A 650 -2.32 28.92 -21.29
CA PHE A 650 -2.24 30.40 -21.25
C PHE A 650 -3.50 31.08 -21.81
N LYS A 651 -4.47 30.31 -22.34
CA LYS A 651 -5.78 30.83 -22.73
C LYS A 651 -6.70 31.06 -21.52
N LEU A 652 -6.31 30.62 -20.32
CA LEU A 652 -6.98 30.94 -19.08
C LEU A 652 -6.55 32.32 -18.53
N PRO A 653 -7.45 33.13 -17.94
CA PRO A 653 -8.86 32.87 -17.72
C PRO A 653 -9.69 32.99 -18.99
N ARG A 654 -10.73 32.15 -19.14
CA ARG A 654 -11.68 32.18 -20.26
C ARG A 654 -13.12 32.39 -19.77
N THR A 655 -13.88 33.25 -20.40
CA THR A 655 -15.32 33.40 -20.18
C THR A 655 -16.04 32.33 -20.98
N ILE A 656 -16.90 31.55 -20.30
CA ILE A 656 -17.66 30.45 -20.92
C ILE A 656 -19.13 30.76 -21.15
N GLY A 657 -19.59 31.90 -20.70
CA GLY A 657 -20.95 32.41 -20.84
C GLY A 657 -21.34 33.30 -19.67
N SER A 658 -22.61 33.62 -19.53
CA SER A 658 -23.17 34.41 -18.41
C SER A 658 -24.23 33.62 -17.66
N PHE A 659 -24.36 33.86 -16.39
CA PHE A 659 -25.35 33.32 -15.48
C PHE A 659 -25.81 34.45 -14.51
N GLU A 660 -27.12 34.63 -14.34
CA GLU A 660 -27.67 35.71 -13.46
C GLU A 660 -27.03 37.09 -13.75
N ASP A 661 -26.96 37.46 -15.04
CA ASP A 661 -26.41 38.74 -15.54
C ASP A 661 -24.91 38.98 -15.20
N SER A 662 -24.18 37.93 -14.79
CA SER A 662 -22.75 38.00 -14.52
C SER A 662 -21.99 36.98 -15.31
N ASP A 663 -20.77 37.34 -15.75
CA ASP A 663 -19.90 36.43 -16.49
C ASP A 663 -19.44 35.22 -15.64
N VAL A 664 -19.46 34.06 -16.24
CA VAL A 664 -18.87 32.83 -15.69
C VAL A 664 -17.49 32.64 -16.30
N VAL A 665 -16.47 32.83 -15.47
CA VAL A 665 -15.07 32.81 -15.89
C VAL A 665 -14.35 31.62 -15.27
N ILE A 666 -13.71 30.82 -16.11
CA ILE A 666 -12.83 29.73 -15.68
C ILE A 666 -11.40 30.25 -15.62
N GLY A 667 -10.76 30.09 -14.46
CA GLY A 667 -9.37 30.51 -14.26
C GLY A 667 -8.56 29.45 -13.52
N ALA A 668 -7.27 29.66 -13.46
CA ALA A 668 -6.35 28.87 -12.66
C ALA A 668 -5.62 29.75 -11.65
N GLY A 669 -5.56 29.31 -10.41
CA GLY A 669 -4.92 30.05 -9.32
C GLY A 669 -4.07 29.14 -8.42
N ARG A 670 -3.43 29.72 -7.43
CA ARG A 670 -2.50 28.99 -6.53
C ARG A 670 -3.12 27.78 -5.77
N PHE A 671 -4.47 27.73 -5.71
CA PHE A 671 -5.21 26.64 -5.09
C PHE A 671 -5.81 25.67 -6.11
N GLY A 672 -5.47 25.82 -7.40
CA GLY A 672 -5.99 25.03 -8.51
C GLY A 672 -6.97 25.81 -9.39
N PRO A 673 -7.60 25.14 -10.38
CA PRO A 673 -8.60 25.72 -11.24
C PRO A 673 -9.85 26.13 -10.47
N TYR A 674 -10.49 27.21 -10.91
CA TYR A 674 -11.68 27.78 -10.27
C TYR A 674 -12.67 28.30 -11.30
N ILE A 675 -13.92 28.40 -10.87
CA ILE A 675 -14.98 29.15 -11.52
C ILE A 675 -15.15 30.45 -10.75
N MET A 676 -15.08 31.58 -11.44
CA MET A 676 -15.42 32.89 -10.87
C MET A 676 -16.77 33.32 -11.42
N HIS A 677 -17.70 33.65 -10.50
CA HIS A 677 -19.01 34.18 -10.82
C HIS A 677 -19.38 35.19 -9.72
N ASP A 678 -19.81 36.38 -10.11
CA ASP A 678 -20.16 37.49 -9.19
C ASP A 678 -19.08 37.71 -8.10
N LYS A 679 -17.80 37.77 -8.51
CA LYS A 679 -16.63 37.94 -7.62
C LYS A 679 -16.46 36.82 -6.57
N LYS A 680 -17.25 35.77 -6.62
CA LYS A 680 -17.10 34.57 -5.79
C LYS A 680 -16.37 33.47 -6.56
N TYR A 681 -15.59 32.69 -5.81
CA TYR A 681 -14.76 31.63 -6.39
C TYR A 681 -15.26 30.25 -5.94
N VAL A 682 -15.47 29.38 -6.91
CA VAL A 682 -15.82 27.96 -6.69
C VAL A 682 -14.66 27.12 -7.20
N SER A 683 -14.06 26.30 -6.34
CA SER A 683 -12.98 25.41 -6.77
C SER A 683 -13.51 24.37 -7.76
N LEU A 684 -12.80 24.17 -8.86
CA LEU A 684 -13.11 23.13 -9.81
C LEU A 684 -12.72 21.77 -9.23
N PRO A 685 -13.59 20.74 -9.28
CA PRO A 685 -13.22 19.39 -8.89
C PRO A 685 -12.04 18.85 -9.71
N LYS A 686 -11.21 18.01 -9.13
CA LYS A 686 -10.06 17.40 -9.83
C LYS A 686 -10.44 16.53 -11.04
N SER A 687 -11.70 16.12 -11.11
CA SER A 687 -12.25 15.34 -12.22
C SER A 687 -12.66 16.19 -13.43
N GLU A 688 -12.67 17.51 -13.29
CA GLU A 688 -13.11 18.45 -14.33
C GLU A 688 -11.90 19.13 -14.97
N ASP A 689 -11.89 19.23 -16.30
CA ASP A 689 -10.84 19.93 -17.03
C ASP A 689 -11.25 21.40 -17.24
N PRO A 690 -10.42 22.38 -16.77
CA PRO A 690 -10.72 23.81 -16.94
C PRO A 690 -10.80 24.26 -18.40
N MET A 691 -10.24 23.50 -19.34
CA MET A 691 -10.24 23.85 -20.76
C MET A 691 -11.51 23.39 -21.47
N THR A 692 -12.15 22.30 -21.00
CA THR A 692 -13.29 21.67 -21.67
C THR A 692 -14.62 21.84 -20.96
N ILE A 693 -14.61 22.27 -19.68
CA ILE A 693 -15.85 22.47 -18.92
C ILE A 693 -16.80 23.46 -19.60
N GLY A 694 -18.06 23.04 -19.75
CA GLY A 694 -19.15 23.85 -20.32
C GLY A 694 -19.89 24.69 -19.28
N LEU A 695 -20.70 25.63 -19.76
CA LEU A 695 -21.46 26.58 -18.93
C LEU A 695 -22.47 25.85 -18.02
N GLU A 696 -23.21 24.87 -18.52
CA GLU A 696 -24.22 24.13 -17.74
C GLU A 696 -23.58 23.48 -16.52
N ARG A 697 -22.45 22.80 -16.72
CA ARG A 697 -21.73 22.14 -15.63
C ARG A 697 -21.14 23.14 -14.63
N ALA A 698 -20.67 24.29 -15.08
CA ALA A 698 -20.20 25.34 -14.22
C ALA A 698 -21.33 25.92 -13.33
N ILE A 699 -22.53 26.10 -13.90
CA ILE A 699 -23.72 26.56 -13.15
C ILE A 699 -24.13 25.52 -12.10
N GLU A 700 -24.08 24.22 -12.40
CA GLU A 700 -24.34 23.18 -11.40
C GLU A 700 -23.37 23.27 -10.21
N LEU A 701 -22.08 23.45 -10.48
CA LEU A 701 -21.07 23.59 -9.42
C LEU A 701 -21.24 24.85 -8.58
N ILE A 702 -21.62 25.98 -9.21
CA ILE A 702 -21.95 27.24 -8.52
C ILE A 702 -23.16 27.02 -7.62
N SER A 703 -24.21 26.40 -8.15
CA SER A 703 -25.47 26.16 -7.43
C SER A 703 -25.27 25.20 -6.25
N ALA A 704 -24.51 24.11 -6.46
CA ALA A 704 -24.15 23.15 -5.41
C ALA A 704 -23.34 23.81 -4.29
N LYS A 705 -22.42 24.71 -4.64
CA LYS A 705 -21.63 25.46 -3.66
C LYS A 705 -22.50 26.44 -2.83
N ARG A 706 -23.41 27.13 -3.48
CA ARG A 706 -24.37 28.04 -2.81
C ARG A 706 -25.29 27.28 -1.86
N GLU A 707 -25.78 26.11 -2.27
CA GLU A 707 -26.62 25.26 -1.42
C GLU A 707 -25.83 24.74 -0.22
N GLN A 708 -24.59 24.30 -0.44
CA GLN A 708 -23.69 23.88 0.66
C GLN A 708 -23.42 25.05 1.65
N GLU A 709 -23.26 26.27 1.15
CA GLU A 709 -23.07 27.43 1.99
C GLU A 709 -24.34 27.79 2.79
N LYS A 710 -25.53 27.66 2.19
CA LYS A 710 -26.81 27.81 2.89
C LYS A 710 -26.98 26.76 4.00
N GLN A 711 -26.70 25.50 3.72
CA GLN A 711 -26.76 24.40 4.70
C GLN A 711 -25.71 24.52 5.81
N ARG A 712 -24.63 25.24 5.54
CA ARG A 712 -23.60 25.53 6.53
C ARG A 712 -24.01 26.59 7.51
N HIS A 713 -24.75 27.62 7.08
CA HIS A 713 -25.27 28.69 7.91
C HIS A 713 -26.56 28.25 8.58
N LEU A 714 -26.51 27.98 9.90
CA LEU A 714 -27.68 27.60 10.69
C LEU A 714 -28.40 28.84 11.27
N LYS A 715 -27.65 29.83 11.78
CA LYS A 715 -28.20 31.05 12.35
C LYS A 715 -27.17 32.17 12.39
N SER A 716 -27.63 33.41 12.14
CA SER A 716 -26.92 34.65 12.38
C SER A 716 -27.76 35.55 13.29
N PHE A 717 -27.14 36.51 13.92
CA PHE A 717 -27.76 37.40 14.93
C PHE A 717 -27.60 38.84 14.51
N ASP A 718 -28.72 39.60 14.53
CA ASP A 718 -28.72 41.02 14.19
C ASP A 718 -28.07 41.88 15.29
N GLU A 719 -28.05 41.36 16.53
CA GLU A 719 -27.45 42.01 17.70
C GLU A 719 -25.90 42.05 17.61
N ASP A 720 -25.29 41.06 17.00
CA ASP A 720 -23.86 41.04 16.75
C ASP A 720 -23.55 40.19 15.51
N THR A 721 -23.25 40.86 14.41
CA THR A 721 -22.95 40.25 13.10
C THR A 721 -21.68 39.39 13.09
N LYS A 722 -20.90 39.39 14.17
CA LYS A 722 -19.71 38.53 14.35
C LYS A 722 -20.05 37.16 14.92
N LEU A 723 -21.30 37.00 15.42
CA LEU A 723 -21.75 35.75 16.01
C LEU A 723 -22.59 34.97 15.00
N GLU A 724 -22.16 33.78 14.68
CA GLU A 724 -22.85 32.88 13.76
C GLU A 724 -22.84 31.44 14.30
N VAL A 725 -23.94 30.73 14.05
CA VAL A 725 -23.99 29.27 14.27
C VAL A 725 -23.86 28.57 12.92
N LEU A 726 -22.82 27.79 12.81
CA LEU A 726 -22.42 27.14 11.56
C LEU A 726 -22.39 25.61 11.71
N ASN A 727 -22.75 24.91 10.65
CA ASN A 727 -22.60 23.45 10.57
C ASN A 727 -21.23 23.09 9.99
N GLY A 728 -20.46 22.27 10.68
CA GLY A 728 -19.12 21.87 10.28
C GLY A 728 -18.97 20.34 10.14
N ARG A 729 -17.82 19.89 9.66
CA ARG A 729 -17.50 18.45 9.47
C ARG A 729 -17.70 17.58 10.73
N TYR A 730 -17.60 18.20 11.92
CA TYR A 730 -17.71 17.52 13.22
C TYR A 730 -18.98 17.91 13.99
N GLY A 731 -19.97 18.45 13.30
CA GLY A 731 -21.23 18.93 13.85
C GLY A 731 -21.27 20.46 13.98
N PRO A 732 -22.41 21.00 14.49
CA PRO A 732 -22.60 22.45 14.66
C PRO A 732 -21.59 23.07 15.63
N TYR A 733 -21.21 24.32 15.34
CA TYR A 733 -20.31 25.12 16.16
C TYR A 733 -20.64 26.61 16.08
N ILE A 734 -20.23 27.36 17.08
CA ILE A 734 -20.39 28.84 17.12
C ILE A 734 -19.10 29.46 16.58
N ALA A 735 -19.23 30.31 15.58
CA ALA A 735 -18.16 31.19 15.11
C ALA A 735 -18.37 32.60 15.74
N TYR A 736 -17.36 33.11 16.46
CA TYR A 736 -17.41 34.42 17.08
C TYR A 736 -16.03 35.10 17.04
N ASP A 737 -15.99 36.30 16.50
CA ASP A 737 -14.78 37.14 16.37
C ASP A 737 -13.56 36.38 15.82
N GLY A 738 -13.78 35.61 14.76
CA GLY A 738 -12.74 34.81 14.08
C GLY A 738 -12.29 33.53 14.81
N LYS A 739 -12.92 33.18 15.93
CA LYS A 739 -12.68 31.96 16.68
C LYS A 739 -13.87 31.00 16.58
N ASN A 740 -13.62 29.70 16.62
CA ASN A 740 -14.65 28.66 16.55
C ASN A 740 -14.79 27.97 17.90
N TYR A 741 -16.01 27.95 18.44
CA TYR A 741 -16.38 27.36 19.72
C TYR A 741 -17.27 26.15 19.49
N ARG A 742 -16.90 25.01 20.08
CA ARG A 742 -17.63 23.78 19.90
C ARG A 742 -18.96 23.79 20.63
N LEU A 743 -20.04 23.44 19.94
CA LEU A 743 -21.35 23.28 20.54
C LEU A 743 -21.40 21.94 21.32
N PRO A 744 -21.97 21.93 22.56
CA PRO A 744 -22.24 20.68 23.29
C PRO A 744 -23.12 19.73 22.48
N LYS A 745 -22.87 18.44 22.54
CA LYS A 745 -23.59 17.42 21.72
C LYS A 745 -25.11 17.43 21.93
N ASN A 746 -25.56 17.72 23.14
CA ASN A 746 -26.98 17.79 23.49
C ASN A 746 -27.72 18.98 22.85
N LEU A 747 -26.99 19.96 22.29
CA LEU A 747 -27.55 21.13 21.62
C LEU A 747 -27.41 21.06 20.08
N HIS A 748 -26.90 19.99 19.56
CA HIS A 748 -26.66 19.84 18.11
C HIS A 748 -27.95 19.86 17.30
N GLU A 749 -29.01 19.20 17.77
CA GLU A 749 -30.30 19.15 17.08
C GLU A 749 -31.06 20.51 17.10
N GLN A 750 -30.78 21.32 18.11
CA GLN A 750 -31.42 22.65 18.31
C GLN A 750 -30.46 23.79 17.91
N ALA A 751 -29.37 23.52 17.22
CA ALA A 751 -28.33 24.49 16.91
C ALA A 751 -28.85 25.74 16.18
N GLY A 752 -29.85 25.58 15.29
CA GLY A 752 -30.51 26.69 14.60
C GLY A 752 -31.51 27.49 15.43
N GLU A 753 -31.90 27.01 16.61
CA GLU A 753 -32.90 27.63 17.48
C GLU A 753 -32.27 28.43 18.65
N LEU A 754 -30.96 28.26 18.86
CA LEU A 754 -30.24 28.89 19.98
C LEU A 754 -30.43 30.44 19.99
N SER A 755 -30.66 31.02 21.15
CA SER A 755 -30.71 32.48 21.30
C SER A 755 -29.30 33.09 21.32
N TYR A 756 -29.22 34.41 21.09
CA TYR A 756 -27.98 35.17 21.22
C TYR A 756 -27.31 34.98 22.58
N GLU A 757 -28.11 35.07 23.65
CA GLU A 757 -27.64 34.91 25.02
C GLU A 757 -27.08 33.54 25.29
N GLN A 758 -27.74 32.48 24.80
CA GLN A 758 -27.27 31.11 24.93
C GLN A 758 -25.94 30.88 24.19
N CYS A 759 -25.80 31.42 22.98
CA CYS A 759 -24.56 31.34 22.22
C CYS A 759 -23.42 32.08 22.93
N MET A 760 -23.67 33.28 23.46
CA MET A 760 -22.67 34.08 24.19
C MET A 760 -22.29 33.44 25.51
N ASP A 761 -23.21 32.79 26.19
CA ASP A 761 -22.91 32.02 27.41
C ASP A 761 -21.97 30.86 27.12
N ILE A 762 -22.22 30.11 26.05
CA ILE A 762 -21.31 29.02 25.58
C ILE A 762 -19.92 29.58 25.22
N VAL A 763 -19.85 30.71 24.52
CA VAL A 763 -18.57 31.35 24.17
C VAL A 763 -17.79 31.78 25.42
N LYS A 764 -18.45 32.31 26.45
CA LYS A 764 -17.83 32.76 27.70
C LYS A 764 -17.29 31.61 28.55
N HIS A 765 -17.98 30.48 28.57
CA HIS A 765 -17.60 29.32 29.39
C HIS A 765 -16.78 28.25 28.62
N ALA A 766 -16.58 28.40 27.31
CA ALA A 766 -15.77 27.51 26.52
C ALA A 766 -14.29 27.67 26.86
N PRO A 767 -13.50 26.56 26.98
CA PRO A 767 -12.06 26.67 27.07
C PRO A 767 -11.50 27.35 25.81
N GLU A 768 -10.54 28.27 26.00
CA GLU A 768 -9.96 29.01 24.87
C GLU A 768 -9.57 28.06 23.74
N PRO A 769 -10.05 28.31 22.51
CA PRO A 769 -9.69 27.46 21.37
C PRO A 769 -8.19 27.58 21.18
N LYS A 770 -7.48 26.43 21.24
CA LYS A 770 -6.04 26.34 20.94
C LYS A 770 -5.83 26.91 19.54
N GLY A 771 -5.26 28.09 19.47
CA GLY A 771 -4.98 28.77 18.23
C GLY A 771 -4.26 27.84 17.25
N ARG A 772 -4.69 27.81 16.00
CA ARG A 772 -3.96 27.16 14.92
C ARG A 772 -2.53 27.70 14.94
N ARG A 773 -1.56 26.91 15.42
CA ARG A 773 -0.16 27.17 15.16
C ARG A 773 -0.01 27.25 13.65
N ARG A 774 0.21 28.46 13.11
CA ARG A 774 0.70 28.64 11.75
C ARG A 774 1.98 27.79 11.67
N LYS A 775 1.96 26.73 10.87
CA LYS A 775 3.18 26.09 10.40
C LYS A 775 3.91 27.13 9.55
N THR A 776 4.90 27.77 10.15
CA THR A 776 5.91 28.54 9.42
C THR A 776 6.79 27.58 8.62
#